data_3466a981d854a5279c7d8b1a826c3382
#
_entry.id   3466a981d854a5279c7d8b1a826c3382
#
_cell.length_a   1.000
_cell.length_b   1.000
_cell.length_c   1.000
_cell.angle_alpha   90.00
_cell.angle_beta   90.00
_cell.angle_gamma   90.00
#
_symmetry.space_group_name_H-M   'P 1'
#
loop_
_entity.id
_entity.type
_entity.pdbx_description
1 polymer ?
#
loop_
_entity_poly.entity_id
_entity_poly.type
_entity_poly.pdbx_seq_one_letter_code
_entity_poly.pdbx_strand_id
1 'polypeptide(L)'
;MGWWMSTLIWMGILLLQACPSAVVAQKLDENDPVVTTVNGKVRGIKKELNNEILGPVIQFLGVPYAAPPTGERRFQPPEPPVPWSDIRNATHFAPVCPQSIVEGRLPDVMLPVWFTNSIDVVSTYVQDQSEDCLFLNIYVPTEDEIHESNSLRPVMVFIHGGSYMEGTGNMFDGSILASYGNVIVITVNYRLGVLGFLSTGDQSAKGNYGLLDLIQALRWTSENIAAFGGDPLRITVFGSSAGASCVNLLTLSHYSEGLFQRAIAQSGTALSSWAVSFQPAKYARMLARKVGCNLEDTMELVVCLQKKHYKELVDQDIQPARYHIAFGPVIDGDVIPDDPQILMEQGEFLNYDIMLGVNQGEGLKFVELIVDNDNGVQANDFDYAVSSFVDDLYGYPEGKDILRETIKFMYTDWADKHNPETRRKTLLALFTDHQWVAPAIATADLHSSFGSPTYFYAFYHHCQTEQVPPWADAAHGDEIPYVFGLPMIGPTELFPCNFSKNDVMLSAVVMTYWTNFAKTGDPNQPVPQDTKFIHTKPNRFEEVAWTRYNQKDQLYLHIGLKPRVKEHYRANKVNLWLELVPHLHSLNEVTQPIPTTTKIPPPEATNRTPKTKVLVTKRPNPTPFPTETQDSHNQPHLVDQRDYSTELSVTIAVGASLLFLNILAFAALYYKKDKRRHDVHRRCSPQRSAANDLAHTQEEEIMSLQMKQHSDLDRDCRAVGDSLHSHDVVLRTACPPDYTLAMRRSPDDIPLMTPNTITMIPSTMGGLASLHSFNTFPNNGQNNTLPHAHPHSHSTTRV
;
A
#
# COMPACT_ATOMS: atom_id res chain seq x y z
N MET A 1 68.49 -24.23 -0.70
CA MET A 1 67.77 -23.41 0.32
C MET A 1 66.49 -22.73 -0.17
N GLY A 2 66.22 -22.60 -1.47
CA GLY A 2 65.02 -21.93 -1.98
C GLY A 2 63.71 -22.75 -1.93
N TRP A 3 63.79 -24.07 -1.95
CA TRP A 3 62.62 -24.95 -1.98
C TRP A 3 61.91 -25.09 -0.64
N TRP A 4 62.64 -25.01 0.46
CA TRP A 4 62.09 -25.12 1.82
C TRP A 4 61.39 -23.85 2.31
N MET A 5 61.78 -22.69 1.84
CA MET A 5 61.10 -21.45 2.17
C MET A 5 59.76 -21.28 1.41
N SER A 6 59.63 -21.81 0.18
CA SER A 6 58.44 -21.78 -0.58
C SER A 6 57.33 -22.71 0.03
N THR A 7 57.72 -23.88 0.50
CA THR A 7 56.76 -24.83 1.15
C THR A 7 56.30 -24.32 2.51
N LEU A 8 57.11 -23.61 3.27
CA LEU A 8 56.68 -23.02 4.55
C LEU A 8 55.75 -21.83 4.35
N ILE A 9 55.93 -21.05 3.29
CA ILE A 9 54.99 -19.94 2.94
C ILE A 9 53.63 -20.48 2.49
N TRP A 10 53.59 -21.55 1.67
CA TRP A 10 52.34 -22.19 1.26
C TRP A 10 51.63 -22.92 2.41
N MET A 11 52.34 -23.53 3.34
CA MET A 11 51.73 -24.09 4.59
C MET A 11 51.23 -22.98 5.51
N GLY A 12 51.89 -21.82 5.58
CA GLY A 12 51.43 -20.65 6.33
C GLY A 12 50.16 -20.05 5.76
N ILE A 13 50.03 -19.98 4.42
CA ILE A 13 48.82 -19.51 3.73
C ILE A 13 47.66 -20.50 3.87
N LEU A 14 47.90 -21.80 3.81
CA LEU A 14 46.89 -22.84 4.05
C LEU A 14 46.40 -22.86 5.51
N LEU A 15 47.26 -22.55 6.49
CA LEU A 15 46.87 -22.43 7.90
C LEU A 15 46.09 -21.16 8.20
N LEU A 16 46.30 -20.09 7.43
CA LEU A 16 45.50 -18.85 7.51
C LEU A 16 44.12 -18.97 6.84
N GLN A 17 43.96 -19.90 5.87
CA GLN A 17 42.65 -20.19 5.27
C GLN A 17 41.85 -21.22 6.06
N ALA A 18 42.46 -21.89 7.04
CA ALA A 18 41.78 -22.85 7.93
C ALA A 18 41.40 -22.26 9.30
N CYS A 19 41.40 -20.91 9.47
CA CYS A 19 40.68 -20.31 10.58
C CYS A 19 39.18 -20.44 10.27
N PRO A 20 38.44 -21.36 10.92
CA PRO A 20 36.99 -21.24 10.93
C PRO A 20 36.70 -19.87 11.52
N SER A 21 35.94 -19.06 10.82
CA SER A 21 35.28 -17.88 11.39
C SER A 21 34.71 -18.35 12.73
N ALA A 22 35.36 -17.92 13.81
CA ALA A 22 34.84 -18.19 15.15
C ALA A 22 33.49 -17.45 15.18
N VAL A 23 32.44 -18.20 14.87
CA VAL A 23 31.09 -17.82 15.31
C VAL A 23 31.26 -17.67 16.81
N VAL A 24 31.28 -16.41 17.28
CA VAL A 24 31.21 -16.12 18.70
C VAL A 24 29.89 -16.68 19.14
N ALA A 25 29.90 -17.92 19.62
CA ALA A 25 28.75 -18.52 20.23
C ALA A 25 28.39 -17.61 21.39
N GLN A 26 27.32 -16.86 21.22
CA GLN A 26 26.76 -15.97 22.24
C GLN A 26 26.52 -16.84 23.46
N LYS A 27 27.23 -16.58 24.54
CA LYS A 27 27.15 -17.39 25.75
C LYS A 27 25.76 -17.16 26.32
N LEU A 28 24.88 -18.18 26.20
CA LEU A 28 23.56 -18.16 26.82
C LEU A 28 23.75 -17.92 28.32
N ASP A 29 23.18 -16.84 28.83
CA ASP A 29 23.10 -16.55 30.24
C ASP A 29 21.94 -17.36 30.82
N GLU A 30 22.15 -18.02 31.96
CA GLU A 30 21.06 -18.71 32.71
C GLU A 30 19.97 -17.73 33.14
N ASN A 31 20.28 -16.41 33.18
CA ASN A 31 19.37 -15.35 33.53
C ASN A 31 18.55 -14.84 32.33
N ASP A 32 18.77 -15.35 31.11
CA ASP A 32 17.97 -14.96 29.95
C ASP A 32 16.48 -15.29 30.16
N PRO A 33 15.55 -14.39 29.75
CA PRO A 33 14.13 -14.53 30.04
C PRO A 33 13.53 -15.76 29.35
N VAL A 34 12.80 -16.57 30.12
CA VAL A 34 12.09 -17.77 29.64
C VAL A 34 10.59 -17.58 29.79
N VAL A 35 9.86 -17.78 28.70
CA VAL A 35 8.40 -17.68 28.66
C VAL A 35 7.80 -19.07 28.39
N THR A 36 6.69 -19.38 29.05
CA THR A 36 5.95 -20.61 28.83
C THR A 36 4.76 -20.35 27.91
N THR A 37 4.78 -20.97 26.74
CA THR A 37 3.68 -20.98 25.76
C THR A 37 2.83 -22.24 25.93
N VAL A 38 1.70 -22.33 25.23
CA VAL A 38 0.88 -23.55 25.19
C VAL A 38 1.62 -24.74 24.55
N ASN A 39 2.63 -24.47 23.72
CA ASN A 39 3.40 -25.51 23.02
C ASN A 39 4.69 -25.91 23.74
N GLY A 40 5.20 -25.10 24.68
CA GLY A 40 6.46 -25.35 25.40
C GLY A 40 7.13 -24.06 25.86
N LYS A 41 8.35 -24.19 26.42
CA LYS A 41 9.11 -23.03 26.91
C LYS A 41 10.04 -22.49 25.84
N VAL A 42 10.10 -21.13 25.72
CA VAL A 42 11.01 -20.42 24.84
C VAL A 42 11.91 -19.48 25.64
N ARG A 43 13.21 -19.45 25.31
CA ARG A 43 14.18 -18.55 25.91
C ARG A 43 14.50 -17.44 24.90
N GLY A 44 14.30 -16.19 25.28
CA GLY A 44 14.71 -15.01 24.52
C GLY A 44 16.07 -14.46 24.93
N ILE A 45 16.43 -13.33 24.38
CA ILE A 45 17.64 -12.57 24.71
C ILE A 45 17.30 -11.11 24.95
N LYS A 46 17.86 -10.52 26.02
CA LYS A 46 17.72 -9.09 26.27
C LYS A 46 18.72 -8.31 25.41
N LYS A 47 18.23 -7.33 24.66
CA LYS A 47 19.02 -6.45 23.80
C LYS A 47 18.92 -5.01 24.30
N GLU A 48 20.07 -4.43 24.62
CA GLU A 48 20.16 -2.99 24.86
C GLU A 48 20.17 -2.24 23.55
N LEU A 49 19.44 -1.14 23.47
CA LEU A 49 19.41 -0.28 22.27
C LEU A 49 20.39 0.88 22.47
N ASN A 50 21.25 1.10 21.47
CA ASN A 50 22.26 2.16 21.49
C ASN A 50 21.63 3.56 21.28
N ASN A 51 20.68 3.91 22.14
CA ASN A 51 19.96 5.17 22.12
C ASN A 51 19.54 5.55 23.54
N GLU A 52 19.77 6.80 23.93
CA GLU A 52 19.49 7.28 25.30
C GLU A 52 17.99 7.35 25.66
N ILE A 53 17.13 7.34 24.65
CA ILE A 53 15.67 7.47 24.80
C ILE A 53 14.97 6.10 24.86
N LEU A 54 15.57 5.09 24.24
CA LEU A 54 14.98 3.76 24.05
C LEU A 54 15.41 2.80 25.18
N GLY A 55 14.42 2.22 25.86
CA GLY A 55 14.67 1.14 26.82
C GLY A 55 15.03 -0.20 26.13
N PRO A 56 15.60 -1.14 26.88
CA PRO A 56 15.97 -2.44 26.35
C PRO A 56 14.75 -3.27 25.94
N VAL A 57 14.98 -4.23 25.04
CA VAL A 57 13.95 -5.12 24.46
C VAL A 57 14.37 -6.57 24.62
N ILE A 58 13.43 -7.44 24.98
CA ILE A 58 13.63 -8.88 24.90
C ILE A 58 13.21 -9.34 23.51
N GLN A 59 14.10 -10.02 22.81
CA GLN A 59 13.87 -10.62 21.51
C GLN A 59 13.68 -12.12 21.66
N PHE A 60 12.60 -12.66 21.07
CA PHE A 60 12.38 -14.09 20.87
C PHE A 60 12.35 -14.32 19.36
N LEU A 61 13.44 -14.84 18.79
CA LEU A 61 13.64 -15.01 17.36
C LEU A 61 13.43 -16.47 16.93
N GLY A 62 12.69 -16.72 15.87
CA GLY A 62 12.47 -18.06 15.35
C GLY A 62 11.56 -18.93 16.24
N VAL A 63 10.45 -18.38 16.72
CA VAL A 63 9.42 -19.11 17.47
C VAL A 63 8.47 -19.80 16.49
N PRO A 64 8.31 -21.15 16.53
CA PRO A 64 7.40 -21.85 15.62
C PRO A 64 5.95 -21.58 15.99
N TYR A 65 5.13 -21.23 15.01
CA TYR A 65 3.68 -21.03 15.18
C TYR A 65 2.85 -22.11 14.47
N ALA A 66 3.49 -22.94 13.63
CA ALA A 66 2.88 -24.06 12.93
C ALA A 66 3.85 -25.23 12.80
N ALA A 67 3.32 -26.41 12.48
CA ALA A 67 4.11 -27.56 12.10
C ALA A 67 4.78 -27.33 10.73
N PRO A 68 5.96 -27.94 10.46
CA PRO A 68 6.61 -27.83 9.16
C PRO A 68 5.71 -28.28 8.00
N PRO A 69 5.45 -27.45 6.98
CA PRO A 69 4.60 -27.78 5.85
C PRO A 69 5.33 -28.60 4.79
N THR A 70 5.96 -29.70 5.20
CA THR A 70 6.81 -30.56 4.36
C THR A 70 6.11 -31.83 3.93
N GLY A 71 6.54 -32.46 2.82
CA GLY A 71 6.04 -33.74 2.36
C GLY A 71 4.54 -33.67 2.00
N GLU A 72 3.72 -34.47 2.67
CA GLU A 72 2.26 -34.54 2.45
C GLU A 72 1.54 -33.26 2.93
N ARG A 73 2.16 -32.46 3.81
CA ARG A 73 1.62 -31.16 4.25
C ARG A 73 1.89 -30.02 3.26
N ARG A 74 2.74 -30.22 2.25
CA ARG A 74 2.91 -29.25 1.17
C ARG A 74 1.59 -29.10 0.42
N PHE A 75 1.18 -27.86 0.13
CA PHE A 75 -0.11 -27.50 -0.48
C PHE A 75 -1.31 -27.94 0.39
N GLN A 76 -1.13 -27.89 1.71
CA GLN A 76 -2.20 -28.09 2.68
C GLN A 76 -2.26 -26.93 3.67
N PRO A 77 -3.41 -26.69 4.32
CA PRO A 77 -3.50 -25.75 5.44
C PRO A 77 -2.47 -26.05 6.52
N PRO A 78 -1.96 -25.05 7.25
CA PRO A 78 -1.02 -25.25 8.34
C PRO A 78 -1.67 -25.98 9.52
N GLU A 79 -0.88 -26.80 10.19
CA GLU A 79 -1.27 -27.46 11.46
C GLU A 79 -0.59 -26.75 12.63
N PRO A 80 -1.16 -26.74 13.85
CA PRO A 80 -0.49 -26.23 15.05
C PRO A 80 0.87 -26.89 15.29
N PRO A 81 1.82 -26.16 15.91
CA PRO A 81 3.15 -26.73 16.16
C PRO A 81 3.10 -27.88 17.16
N VAL A 82 3.96 -28.88 16.96
CA VAL A 82 4.08 -30.01 17.88
C VAL A 82 4.66 -29.49 19.22
N PRO A 83 4.01 -29.77 20.35
CA PRO A 83 4.53 -29.39 21.67
C PRO A 83 5.91 -29.97 21.96
N TRP A 84 6.75 -29.19 22.68
CA TRP A 84 8.09 -29.61 23.09
C TRP A 84 8.27 -29.53 24.60
N SER A 85 9.12 -30.40 25.16
CA SER A 85 9.36 -30.54 26.62
C SER A 85 10.49 -29.64 27.12
N ASP A 86 11.54 -29.46 26.32
CA ASP A 86 12.74 -28.73 26.69
C ASP A 86 12.61 -27.24 26.43
N ILE A 87 13.51 -26.45 27.00
CA ILE A 87 13.54 -24.99 26.69
C ILE A 87 14.12 -24.81 25.29
N ARG A 88 13.32 -24.30 24.37
CA ARG A 88 13.76 -23.92 23.04
C ARG A 88 14.44 -22.55 23.08
N ASN A 89 15.66 -22.45 22.60
CA ASN A 89 16.37 -21.18 22.50
C ASN A 89 15.86 -20.43 21.27
N ALA A 90 15.20 -19.31 21.51
CA ALA A 90 14.66 -18.39 20.48
C ALA A 90 15.54 -17.12 20.42
N THR A 91 16.85 -17.32 20.16
CA THR A 91 17.88 -16.27 20.20
C THR A 91 18.44 -15.94 18.80
N HIS A 92 18.04 -16.69 17.78
CA HIS A 92 18.48 -16.54 16.39
C HIS A 92 17.28 -16.67 15.47
N PHE A 93 17.36 -16.02 14.31
CA PHE A 93 16.36 -16.19 13.28
C PHE A 93 16.31 -17.65 12.80
N ALA A 94 15.10 -18.12 12.51
CA ALA A 94 14.89 -19.40 11.85
C ALA A 94 15.08 -19.26 10.32
N PRO A 95 15.23 -20.39 9.61
CA PRO A 95 15.26 -20.39 8.16
C PRO A 95 14.04 -19.68 7.55
N VAL A 96 14.24 -19.04 6.41
CA VAL A 96 13.18 -18.37 5.66
C VAL A 96 12.48 -19.31 4.69
N CYS A 97 11.26 -18.95 4.27
CA CYS A 97 10.50 -19.73 3.30
C CYS A 97 11.18 -19.72 1.94
N PRO A 98 11.14 -20.85 1.19
CA PRO A 98 11.80 -20.96 -0.10
C PRO A 98 11.33 -19.91 -1.09
N GLN A 99 12.29 -19.27 -1.75
CA GLN A 99 12.09 -18.18 -2.69
C GLN A 99 13.28 -18.08 -3.65
N SER A 100 13.07 -17.45 -4.82
CA SER A 100 14.13 -17.28 -5.83
C SER A 100 14.31 -15.79 -6.09
N ILE A 101 15.43 -15.24 -5.59
CA ILE A 101 15.82 -13.85 -5.85
C ILE A 101 16.83 -13.85 -7.00
N VAL A 102 16.33 -13.70 -8.23
CA VAL A 102 17.14 -13.64 -9.45
C VAL A 102 16.85 -12.34 -10.16
N GLU A 103 17.87 -11.51 -10.30
CA GLU A 103 17.79 -10.24 -11.03
C GLU A 103 17.21 -10.46 -12.44
N GLY A 104 16.30 -9.56 -12.86
CA GLY A 104 15.62 -9.64 -14.16
C GLY A 104 14.46 -10.66 -14.23
N ARG A 105 14.16 -11.39 -13.14
CA ARG A 105 12.98 -12.25 -13.03
C ARG A 105 11.98 -11.75 -12.00
N LEU A 106 12.39 -10.83 -11.14
CA LEU A 106 11.55 -10.24 -10.12
C LEU A 106 10.53 -9.28 -10.74
N PRO A 107 9.31 -9.18 -10.20
CA PRO A 107 8.35 -8.18 -10.60
C PRO A 107 8.71 -6.82 -9.98
N ASP A 108 9.81 -6.22 -10.43
CA ASP A 108 10.42 -5.01 -9.86
C ASP A 108 9.42 -3.88 -9.62
N VAL A 109 8.39 -3.78 -10.47
CA VAL A 109 7.34 -2.77 -10.37
C VAL A 109 6.46 -2.88 -9.12
N MET A 110 6.44 -4.05 -8.48
CA MET A 110 5.67 -4.30 -7.24
C MET A 110 6.55 -4.27 -5.99
N LEU A 111 7.87 -4.30 -6.18
CA LEU A 111 8.80 -4.40 -5.07
C LEU A 111 9.16 -3.02 -4.51
N PRO A 112 9.38 -2.91 -3.19
CA PRO A 112 9.94 -1.70 -2.61
C PRO A 112 11.24 -1.29 -3.29
N VAL A 113 11.44 0.01 -3.49
CA VAL A 113 12.62 0.53 -4.19
C VAL A 113 13.91 0.15 -3.45
N TRP A 114 13.92 0.19 -2.12
CA TRP A 114 15.05 -0.25 -1.31
C TRP A 114 15.38 -1.74 -1.51
N PHE A 115 14.37 -2.58 -1.76
CA PHE A 115 14.57 -4.01 -2.00
C PHE A 115 15.33 -4.26 -3.31
N THR A 116 14.89 -3.64 -4.40
CA THR A 116 15.52 -3.78 -5.72
C THR A 116 16.89 -3.12 -5.80
N ASN A 117 17.07 -1.97 -5.12
CA ASN A 117 18.34 -1.24 -5.11
C ASN A 117 19.41 -1.88 -4.22
N SER A 118 19.01 -2.73 -3.27
CA SER A 118 19.93 -3.42 -2.33
C SER A 118 19.79 -4.94 -2.43
N ILE A 119 19.60 -5.47 -3.64
CA ILE A 119 19.30 -6.89 -3.87
C ILE A 119 20.41 -7.82 -3.34
N ASP A 120 21.67 -7.39 -3.40
CA ASP A 120 22.80 -8.14 -2.83
C ASP A 120 22.67 -8.29 -1.32
N VAL A 121 22.26 -7.22 -0.62
CA VAL A 121 22.02 -7.23 0.83
C VAL A 121 20.78 -8.06 1.15
N VAL A 122 19.70 -7.87 0.41
CA VAL A 122 18.46 -8.65 0.55
C VAL A 122 18.75 -10.14 0.42
N SER A 123 19.58 -10.54 -0.54
CA SER A 123 19.94 -11.95 -0.76
C SER A 123 20.63 -12.56 0.45
N THR A 124 21.34 -11.79 1.28
CA THR A 124 21.98 -12.29 2.50
C THR A 124 20.96 -12.72 3.56
N TYR A 125 19.81 -12.05 3.64
CA TYR A 125 18.73 -12.37 4.57
C TYR A 125 17.95 -13.65 4.21
N VAL A 126 18.06 -14.10 2.95
CA VAL A 126 17.28 -15.24 2.44
C VAL A 126 18.15 -16.41 1.98
N GLN A 127 19.40 -16.51 2.47
CA GLN A 127 20.31 -17.60 2.13
C GLN A 127 19.92 -18.93 2.79
N ASP A 128 19.51 -18.89 4.05
CA ASP A 128 19.12 -20.08 4.82
C ASP A 128 17.62 -20.35 4.61
N GLN A 129 17.32 -21.16 3.58
CA GLN A 129 15.95 -21.47 3.16
C GLN A 129 15.55 -22.88 3.51
N SER A 130 14.35 -23.05 4.03
CA SER A 130 13.74 -24.35 4.31
C SER A 130 12.23 -24.30 4.14
N GLU A 131 11.58 -25.41 3.78
CA GLU A 131 10.11 -25.52 3.90
C GLU A 131 9.66 -25.50 5.36
N ASP A 132 10.54 -25.89 6.32
CA ASP A 132 10.32 -25.64 7.75
C ASP A 132 10.67 -24.16 8.06
N CYS A 133 9.73 -23.27 7.75
CA CYS A 133 9.91 -21.83 7.78
C CYS A 133 8.80 -21.06 8.51
N LEU A 134 7.81 -21.75 9.06
CA LEU A 134 6.65 -21.13 9.69
C LEU A 134 6.97 -20.68 11.12
N PHE A 135 7.77 -19.62 11.19
CA PHE A 135 8.26 -19.01 12.42
C PHE A 135 7.88 -17.54 12.50
N LEU A 136 7.83 -17.02 13.72
CA LEU A 136 7.67 -15.61 14.01
C LEU A 136 8.74 -15.12 14.99
N ASN A 137 8.96 -13.80 14.99
CA ASN A 137 9.87 -13.12 15.89
C ASN A 137 9.07 -12.16 16.76
N ILE A 138 9.35 -12.13 18.09
CA ILE A 138 8.61 -11.31 19.07
C ILE A 138 9.58 -10.36 19.74
N TYR A 139 9.22 -9.07 19.77
CA TYR A 139 9.99 -7.98 20.38
C TYR A 139 9.18 -7.38 21.52
N VAL A 140 9.65 -7.62 22.76
CA VAL A 140 8.93 -7.22 23.98
C VAL A 140 9.73 -6.13 24.69
N PRO A 141 9.18 -4.89 24.83
CA PRO A 141 9.87 -3.84 25.58
C PRO A 141 9.95 -4.20 27.07
N THR A 142 11.10 -3.94 27.68
CA THR A 142 11.27 -4.06 29.12
C THR A 142 10.97 -2.72 29.78
N GLU A 143 10.21 -2.71 30.86
CA GLU A 143 9.96 -1.48 31.59
C GLU A 143 11.20 -1.06 32.39
N ASP A 144 11.53 0.23 32.37
CA ASP A 144 12.26 0.84 33.46
C ASP A 144 11.35 0.82 34.71
N GLU A 145 11.90 0.50 35.89
CA GLU A 145 11.23 0.22 37.17
C GLU A 145 10.23 1.30 37.69
N ILE A 146 9.88 2.32 36.90
CA ILE A 146 9.14 3.52 37.33
C ILE A 146 7.63 3.46 37.03
N HIS A 147 7.15 2.54 36.19
CA HIS A 147 5.72 2.41 35.91
C HIS A 147 5.17 1.03 36.33
N GLU A 148 4.69 0.92 37.55
CA GLU A 148 3.80 -0.12 38.01
C GLU A 148 2.47 -0.12 37.25
N SER A 149 2.48 -0.52 35.96
CA SER A 149 1.22 -0.86 35.32
C SER A 149 1.24 -2.33 34.96
N ASN A 150 0.57 -3.15 35.74
CA ASN A 150 0.22 -4.54 35.46
C ASN A 150 -0.70 -4.68 34.22
N SER A 151 -0.74 -3.69 33.33
CA SER A 151 -1.59 -3.71 32.15
C SER A 151 -0.87 -4.38 30.97
N LEU A 152 -1.54 -5.34 30.35
CA LEU A 152 -1.06 -5.97 29.12
C LEU A 152 -0.82 -4.93 28.03
N ARG A 153 0.20 -5.15 27.16
CA ARG A 153 0.58 -4.24 26.08
C ARG A 153 -0.18 -4.55 24.81
N PRO A 154 -0.53 -3.55 23.98
CA PRO A 154 -1.01 -3.79 22.62
C PRO A 154 0.02 -4.57 21.80
N VAL A 155 -0.45 -5.33 20.83
CA VAL A 155 0.38 -6.18 19.98
C VAL A 155 0.25 -5.71 18.53
N MET A 156 1.38 -5.58 17.84
CA MET A 156 1.44 -5.22 16.42
C MET A 156 2.10 -6.35 15.63
N VAL A 157 1.37 -6.98 14.72
CA VAL A 157 1.84 -8.10 13.91
C VAL A 157 2.13 -7.61 12.50
N PHE A 158 3.41 -7.62 12.11
CA PHE A 158 3.87 -7.19 10.80
C PHE A 158 3.87 -8.34 9.80
N ILE A 159 3.21 -8.10 8.66
CA ILE A 159 3.20 -8.97 7.50
C ILE A 159 4.08 -8.34 6.43
N HIS A 160 5.22 -8.98 6.13
CA HIS A 160 6.16 -8.45 5.15
C HIS A 160 5.55 -8.43 3.74
N GLY A 161 5.99 -7.48 2.94
CA GLY A 161 5.65 -7.35 1.53
C GLY A 161 6.60 -8.14 0.63
N GLY A 162 6.69 -7.68 -0.57
CA GLY A 162 7.31 -8.31 -1.73
C GLY A 162 6.26 -8.41 -2.82
N SER A 163 6.30 -9.49 -3.60
CA SER A 163 5.28 -9.80 -4.61
C SER A 163 4.52 -11.10 -4.31
N TYR A 164 4.42 -11.50 -3.06
CA TYR A 164 4.01 -12.82 -2.54
C TYR A 164 4.99 -13.95 -2.86
N MET A 165 6.06 -13.67 -3.59
CA MET A 165 7.04 -14.67 -4.05
C MET A 165 8.37 -14.57 -3.30
N GLU A 166 8.66 -13.43 -2.66
CA GLU A 166 9.90 -13.15 -1.93
C GLU A 166 9.64 -12.32 -0.67
N GLY A 167 10.63 -12.27 0.19
CA GLY A 167 10.62 -11.53 1.44
C GLY A 167 10.70 -12.42 2.68
N THR A 168 10.86 -11.81 3.83
CA THR A 168 10.90 -12.47 5.14
C THR A 168 10.68 -11.45 6.26
N GLY A 169 10.04 -11.89 7.35
CA GLY A 169 9.94 -11.11 8.57
C GLY A 169 11.30 -10.84 9.25
N ASN A 170 12.32 -11.62 8.92
CA ASN A 170 13.67 -11.50 9.49
C ASN A 170 14.42 -10.22 9.05
N MET A 171 13.95 -9.54 7.99
CA MET A 171 14.50 -8.24 7.53
C MET A 171 14.14 -7.07 8.45
N PHE A 172 13.15 -7.23 9.32
CA PHE A 172 12.54 -6.13 10.06
C PHE A 172 12.75 -6.29 11.56
N ASP A 173 13.62 -5.48 12.15
CA ASP A 173 13.85 -5.44 13.60
C ASP A 173 12.78 -4.57 14.27
N GLY A 174 11.86 -5.20 15.00
CA GLY A 174 10.78 -4.53 15.71
C GLY A 174 11.19 -3.87 17.02
N SER A 175 12.45 -3.95 17.44
CA SER A 175 12.91 -3.51 18.76
C SER A 175 12.68 -2.03 19.02
N ILE A 176 12.92 -1.17 18.01
CA ILE A 176 12.79 0.29 18.17
C ILE A 176 11.33 0.68 18.29
N LEU A 177 10.48 0.18 17.39
CA LEU A 177 9.04 0.42 17.44
C LEU A 177 8.43 -0.10 18.75
N ALA A 178 8.89 -1.28 19.23
CA ALA A 178 8.44 -1.86 20.49
C ALA A 178 8.82 -0.99 21.69
N SER A 179 10.10 -0.61 21.77
CA SER A 179 10.63 0.21 22.86
C SER A 179 10.00 1.62 22.88
N TYR A 180 9.99 2.30 21.72
CA TYR A 180 9.46 3.65 21.60
C TYR A 180 7.96 3.72 21.89
N GLY A 181 7.21 2.79 21.31
CA GLY A 181 5.75 2.75 21.38
C GLY A 181 5.19 2.09 22.62
N ASN A 182 6.00 1.40 23.41
CA ASN A 182 5.57 0.50 24.51
C ASN A 182 4.48 -0.48 24.02
N VAL A 183 4.77 -1.18 22.93
CA VAL A 183 3.94 -2.22 22.29
C VAL A 183 4.77 -3.46 22.07
N ILE A 184 4.15 -4.63 21.96
CA ILE A 184 4.83 -5.83 21.48
C ILE A 184 4.75 -5.83 19.95
N VAL A 185 5.91 -6.03 19.29
CA VAL A 185 5.97 -6.16 17.83
C VAL A 185 6.27 -7.61 17.48
N ILE A 186 5.56 -8.15 16.49
CA ILE A 186 5.77 -9.49 15.95
C ILE A 186 6.02 -9.36 14.46
N THR A 187 7.03 -10.06 13.91
CA THR A 187 7.24 -10.22 12.47
C THR A 187 7.07 -11.68 12.09
N VAL A 188 6.41 -11.97 10.97
CA VAL A 188 5.95 -13.33 10.64
C VAL A 188 6.54 -13.77 9.30
N ASN A 189 7.05 -15.01 9.22
CA ASN A 189 7.29 -15.70 7.96
C ASN A 189 6.05 -16.51 7.56
N TYR A 190 5.72 -16.53 6.28
CA TYR A 190 4.62 -17.30 5.72
C TYR A 190 5.03 -17.87 4.36
N ARG A 191 4.41 -18.95 3.91
CA ARG A 191 4.73 -19.59 2.62
C ARG A 191 4.52 -18.64 1.46
N LEU A 192 5.48 -18.64 0.56
CA LEU A 192 5.60 -17.75 -0.58
C LEU A 192 5.44 -18.50 -1.91
N GLY A 193 5.15 -17.74 -2.97
CA GLY A 193 5.13 -18.21 -4.33
C GLY A 193 4.30 -19.48 -4.53
N VAL A 194 4.81 -20.40 -5.28
CA VAL A 194 4.13 -21.68 -5.56
C VAL A 194 3.82 -22.49 -4.30
N LEU A 195 4.68 -22.45 -3.27
CA LEU A 195 4.47 -23.22 -2.04
C LEU A 195 3.35 -22.63 -1.17
N GLY A 196 3.14 -21.31 -1.25
CA GLY A 196 2.12 -20.59 -0.50
C GLY A 196 0.79 -20.40 -1.25
N PHE A 197 0.82 -20.41 -2.59
CA PHE A 197 -0.33 -19.95 -3.37
C PHE A 197 -0.65 -20.79 -4.60
N LEU A 198 -0.08 -22.01 -4.76
CA LEU A 198 -0.48 -22.89 -5.84
C LEU A 198 -1.98 -23.16 -5.77
N SER A 199 -2.70 -22.91 -6.87
CA SER A 199 -4.09 -23.29 -6.99
C SER A 199 -4.37 -23.91 -8.37
N THR A 200 -5.07 -25.03 -8.38
CA THR A 200 -5.56 -25.70 -9.59
C THR A 200 -6.92 -25.17 -10.05
N GLY A 201 -7.53 -24.24 -9.26
CA GLY A 201 -8.87 -23.72 -9.50
C GLY A 201 -9.98 -24.72 -9.15
N ASP A 202 -9.64 -25.77 -8.44
CA ASP A 202 -10.54 -26.82 -7.96
C ASP A 202 -10.16 -27.35 -6.57
N GLN A 203 -10.78 -28.41 -6.12
CA GLN A 203 -10.56 -28.97 -4.77
C GLN A 203 -9.20 -29.69 -4.61
N SER A 204 -8.45 -29.95 -5.69
CA SER A 204 -7.16 -30.65 -5.63
C SER A 204 -6.07 -29.79 -4.98
N ALA A 205 -6.08 -28.48 -5.27
CA ALA A 205 -5.30 -27.48 -4.58
C ALA A 205 -6.10 -26.15 -4.63
N LYS A 206 -6.73 -25.78 -3.51
CA LYS A 206 -7.55 -24.56 -3.42
C LYS A 206 -6.70 -23.30 -3.53
N GLY A 207 -5.49 -23.30 -2.95
CA GLY A 207 -4.62 -22.13 -2.83
C GLY A 207 -4.69 -21.50 -1.44
N ASN A 208 -4.24 -20.24 -1.35
CA ASN A 208 -4.28 -19.42 -0.14
C ASN A 208 -3.54 -19.98 1.09
N TYR A 209 -2.60 -20.91 0.91
CA TYR A 209 -1.90 -21.52 2.05
C TYR A 209 -1.07 -20.49 2.82
N GLY A 210 -0.49 -19.50 2.12
CA GLY A 210 0.22 -18.38 2.75
C GLY A 210 -0.70 -17.49 3.60
N LEU A 211 -1.94 -17.23 3.17
CA LEU A 211 -2.94 -16.53 3.99
C LEU A 211 -3.35 -17.36 5.20
N LEU A 212 -3.53 -18.67 5.02
CA LEU A 212 -3.83 -19.59 6.11
C LEU A 212 -2.68 -19.66 7.13
N ASP A 213 -1.42 -19.57 6.69
CA ASP A 213 -0.26 -19.46 7.56
C ASP A 213 -0.33 -18.20 8.43
N LEU A 214 -0.70 -17.05 7.84
CA LEU A 214 -0.91 -15.80 8.58
C LEU A 214 -2.06 -15.91 9.59
N ILE A 215 -3.16 -16.56 9.22
CA ILE A 215 -4.29 -16.84 10.13
C ILE A 215 -3.82 -17.73 11.29
N GLN A 216 -2.99 -18.75 11.02
CA GLN A 216 -2.44 -19.61 12.05
C GLN A 216 -1.47 -18.84 12.97
N ALA A 217 -0.65 -17.93 12.42
CA ALA A 217 0.24 -17.08 13.21
C ALA A 217 -0.55 -16.13 14.13
N LEU A 218 -1.67 -15.58 13.64
CA LEU A 218 -2.56 -14.74 14.45
C LEU A 218 -3.28 -15.56 15.54
N ARG A 219 -3.71 -16.79 15.25
CA ARG A 219 -4.30 -17.69 16.22
C ARG A 219 -3.29 -18.03 17.31
N TRP A 220 -2.06 -18.43 16.92
CA TRP A 220 -0.98 -18.69 17.87
C TRP A 220 -0.69 -17.44 18.73
N THR A 221 -0.67 -16.26 18.13
CA THR A 221 -0.47 -14.98 18.83
C THR A 221 -1.58 -14.75 19.85
N SER A 222 -2.85 -14.88 19.47
CA SER A 222 -3.99 -14.71 20.37
C SER A 222 -3.93 -15.67 21.58
N GLU A 223 -3.51 -16.91 21.37
CA GLU A 223 -3.40 -17.94 22.42
C GLU A 223 -2.21 -17.76 23.36
N ASN A 224 -1.11 -17.15 22.90
CA ASN A 224 0.16 -17.16 23.62
C ASN A 224 0.66 -15.79 24.08
N ILE A 225 0.24 -14.69 23.46
CA ILE A 225 0.90 -13.40 23.66
C ILE A 225 0.72 -12.82 25.07
N ALA A 226 -0.30 -13.26 25.79
CA ALA A 226 -0.50 -12.90 27.19
C ALA A 226 0.68 -13.35 28.08
N ALA A 227 1.32 -14.48 27.76
CA ALA A 227 2.51 -14.97 28.45
C ALA A 227 3.74 -14.06 28.26
N PHE A 228 3.75 -13.26 27.20
CA PHE A 228 4.78 -12.25 26.90
C PHE A 228 4.39 -10.85 27.39
N GLY A 229 3.26 -10.70 28.10
CA GLY A 229 2.74 -9.43 28.57
C GLY A 229 1.93 -8.66 27.53
N GLY A 230 1.51 -9.31 26.43
CA GLY A 230 0.66 -8.74 25.38
C GLY A 230 -0.83 -8.96 25.63
N ASP A 231 -1.64 -8.09 25.07
CA ASP A 231 -3.10 -8.12 25.17
C ASP A 231 -3.71 -8.79 23.92
N PRO A 232 -4.27 -10.00 24.03
CA PRO A 232 -4.88 -10.68 22.90
C PRO A 232 -6.15 -9.99 22.36
N LEU A 233 -6.72 -9.03 23.11
CA LEU A 233 -7.85 -8.24 22.68
C LEU A 233 -7.44 -6.90 22.05
N ARG A 234 -6.16 -6.63 21.92
CA ARG A 234 -5.61 -5.44 21.27
C ARG A 234 -4.49 -5.81 20.30
N ILE A 235 -4.82 -6.66 19.33
CA ILE A 235 -3.93 -7.07 18.24
C ILE A 235 -4.23 -6.19 17.03
N THR A 236 -3.18 -5.55 16.47
CA THR A 236 -3.21 -4.80 15.22
C THR A 236 -2.34 -5.53 14.21
N VAL A 237 -2.93 -5.92 13.07
CA VAL A 237 -2.15 -6.43 11.93
C VAL A 237 -1.73 -5.27 11.05
N PHE A 238 -0.48 -5.24 10.59
CA PHE A 238 0.00 -4.22 9.68
C PHE A 238 0.97 -4.80 8.65
N GLY A 239 1.04 -4.19 7.48
CA GLY A 239 1.91 -4.66 6.42
C GLY A 239 2.07 -3.62 5.34
N SER A 240 3.06 -3.82 4.46
CA SER A 240 3.35 -2.93 3.34
C SER A 240 3.36 -3.72 2.03
N SER A 241 2.97 -3.08 0.91
CA SER A 241 2.92 -3.72 -0.41
C SER A 241 1.98 -4.95 -0.44
N ALA A 242 2.46 -6.11 -0.91
CA ALA A 242 1.70 -7.37 -0.85
C ALA A 242 1.31 -7.76 0.58
N GLY A 243 2.13 -7.40 1.60
CA GLY A 243 1.75 -7.58 3.00
C GLY A 243 0.54 -6.75 3.41
N ALA A 244 0.40 -5.52 2.90
CA ALA A 244 -0.78 -4.69 3.11
C ALA A 244 -2.03 -5.27 2.40
N SER A 245 -1.84 -5.83 1.21
CA SER A 245 -2.91 -6.56 0.53
C SER A 245 -3.34 -7.80 1.33
N CYS A 246 -2.40 -8.57 1.90
CA CYS A 246 -2.73 -9.66 2.84
C CYS A 246 -3.51 -9.15 4.04
N VAL A 247 -3.09 -8.02 4.66
CA VAL A 247 -3.82 -7.39 5.77
C VAL A 247 -5.27 -7.10 5.38
N ASN A 248 -5.50 -6.50 4.22
CA ASN A 248 -6.85 -6.17 3.77
C ASN A 248 -7.67 -7.43 3.42
N LEU A 249 -7.06 -8.45 2.77
CA LEU A 249 -7.72 -9.74 2.52
C LEU A 249 -8.10 -10.47 3.81
N LEU A 250 -7.27 -10.39 4.85
CA LEU A 250 -7.60 -10.95 6.17
C LEU A 250 -8.83 -10.28 6.79
N THR A 251 -9.10 -9.00 6.51
CA THR A 251 -10.34 -8.34 6.99
C THR A 251 -11.61 -8.89 6.32
N LEU A 252 -11.49 -9.54 5.16
CA LEU A 252 -12.57 -10.12 4.39
C LEU A 252 -12.78 -11.62 4.65
N SER A 253 -11.84 -12.25 5.35
CA SER A 253 -11.88 -13.70 5.61
C SER A 253 -12.55 -14.02 6.94
N HIS A 254 -13.55 -14.89 6.92
CA HIS A 254 -14.20 -15.40 8.14
C HIS A 254 -13.24 -16.16 9.06
N TYR A 255 -12.15 -16.72 8.52
CA TYR A 255 -11.13 -17.41 9.30
C TYR A 255 -10.35 -16.49 10.24
N SER A 256 -10.41 -15.18 10.01
CA SER A 256 -9.74 -14.14 10.82
C SER A 256 -10.60 -13.59 11.95
N GLU A 257 -11.85 -13.99 12.04
CA GLU A 257 -12.81 -13.44 13.01
C GLU A 257 -12.29 -13.59 14.46
N GLY A 258 -12.24 -12.46 15.17
CA GLY A 258 -11.79 -12.41 16.57
C GLY A 258 -10.28 -12.52 16.79
N LEU A 259 -9.46 -12.71 15.75
CA LEU A 259 -8.00 -12.86 15.88
C LEU A 259 -7.26 -11.52 15.97
N PHE A 260 -7.83 -10.45 15.47
CA PHE A 260 -7.31 -9.09 15.58
C PHE A 260 -8.45 -8.07 15.60
N GLN A 261 -8.18 -6.85 16.01
CA GLN A 261 -9.16 -5.79 16.17
C GLN A 261 -8.91 -4.60 15.23
N ARG A 262 -7.68 -4.45 14.76
CA ARG A 262 -7.25 -3.30 13.94
C ARG A 262 -6.36 -3.74 12.80
N ALA A 263 -6.40 -2.96 11.71
CA ALA A 263 -5.63 -3.22 10.51
C ALA A 263 -4.96 -1.95 10.01
N ILE A 264 -3.67 -2.04 9.58
CA ILE A 264 -2.95 -0.95 8.93
C ILE A 264 -2.42 -1.46 7.59
N ALA A 265 -2.92 -0.91 6.48
CA ALA A 265 -2.51 -1.27 5.13
C ALA A 265 -1.65 -0.14 4.52
N GLN A 266 -0.35 -0.41 4.33
CA GLN A 266 0.62 0.56 3.80
C GLN A 266 0.90 0.24 2.33
N SER A 267 0.51 1.13 1.42
CA SER A 267 0.85 1.00 -0.02
C SER A 267 0.40 -0.33 -0.64
N GLY A 268 -0.84 -0.76 -0.34
CA GLY A 268 -1.43 -1.97 -0.91
C GLY A 268 -2.81 -2.26 -0.34
N THR A 269 -3.69 -2.82 -1.17
CA THR A 269 -5.04 -3.22 -0.78
C THR A 269 -5.46 -4.49 -1.52
N ALA A 270 -6.60 -5.07 -1.15
CA ALA A 270 -7.19 -6.21 -1.85
C ALA A 270 -7.72 -5.85 -3.26
N LEU A 271 -7.86 -4.55 -3.58
CA LEU A 271 -8.37 -4.05 -4.87
C LEU A 271 -7.27 -3.70 -5.87
N SER A 272 -5.98 -3.78 -5.49
CA SER A 272 -4.88 -3.58 -6.42
C SER A 272 -4.89 -4.67 -7.50
N SER A 273 -4.49 -4.35 -8.75
CA SER A 273 -4.53 -5.30 -9.88
C SER A 273 -3.70 -6.58 -9.65
N TRP A 274 -2.71 -6.50 -8.79
CA TRP A 274 -1.81 -7.57 -8.40
C TRP A 274 -2.19 -8.26 -7.07
N ALA A 275 -3.32 -7.89 -6.45
CA ALA A 275 -3.70 -8.41 -5.14
C ALA A 275 -4.19 -9.86 -5.18
N VAL A 276 -4.83 -10.26 -6.28
CA VAL A 276 -5.44 -11.58 -6.47
C VAL A 276 -5.03 -12.16 -7.82
N SER A 277 -4.72 -13.46 -7.87
CA SER A 277 -4.45 -14.19 -9.11
C SER A 277 -5.76 -14.68 -9.72
N PHE A 278 -6.09 -14.16 -10.92
CA PHE A 278 -7.35 -14.48 -11.61
C PHE A 278 -7.29 -15.74 -12.49
N GLN A 279 -6.09 -16.25 -12.78
CA GLN A 279 -5.89 -17.42 -13.66
C GLN A 279 -4.97 -18.46 -13.01
N PRO A 280 -5.23 -18.86 -11.75
CA PRO A 280 -4.31 -19.73 -11.01
C PRO A 280 -4.10 -21.08 -11.70
N ALA A 281 -5.15 -21.72 -12.23
CA ALA A 281 -5.07 -22.98 -12.92
C ALA A 281 -4.15 -22.93 -14.17
N LYS A 282 -4.10 -21.82 -14.88
CA LYS A 282 -3.19 -21.61 -16.01
C LYS A 282 -1.73 -21.69 -15.55
N TYR A 283 -1.38 -20.95 -14.48
CA TYR A 283 0.00 -20.91 -13.97
C TYR A 283 0.41 -22.24 -13.32
N ALA A 284 -0.52 -22.92 -12.61
CA ALA A 284 -0.29 -24.27 -12.10
C ALA A 284 0.05 -25.25 -13.21
N ARG A 285 -0.71 -25.25 -14.31
CA ARG A 285 -0.42 -26.10 -15.49
C ARG A 285 0.85 -25.70 -16.22
N MET A 286 1.21 -24.42 -16.24
CA MET A 286 2.48 -23.95 -16.82
C MET A 286 3.67 -24.51 -16.02
N LEU A 287 3.62 -24.40 -14.69
CA LEU A 287 4.61 -24.95 -13.77
C LEU A 287 4.71 -26.46 -13.96
N ALA A 288 3.58 -27.17 -13.88
CA ALA A 288 3.52 -28.62 -14.00
C ALA A 288 4.18 -29.13 -15.29
N ARG A 289 3.97 -28.44 -16.42
CA ARG A 289 4.66 -28.75 -17.68
C ARG A 289 6.17 -28.60 -17.59
N LYS A 290 6.64 -27.51 -16.98
CA LYS A 290 8.08 -27.21 -16.84
C LYS A 290 8.81 -28.25 -15.98
N VAL A 291 8.16 -28.74 -14.91
CA VAL A 291 8.76 -29.71 -14.00
C VAL A 291 8.41 -31.19 -14.29
N GLY A 292 7.78 -31.45 -15.45
CA GLY A 292 7.46 -32.82 -15.88
C GLY A 292 6.28 -33.48 -15.14
N CYS A 293 5.37 -32.69 -14.57
CA CYS A 293 4.12 -33.11 -13.95
C CYS A 293 2.89 -32.81 -14.80
N ASN A 294 3.00 -32.90 -16.13
CA ASN A 294 1.91 -32.53 -17.06
C ASN A 294 0.85 -33.64 -17.11
N LEU A 295 0.00 -33.71 -16.11
CA LEU A 295 -1.09 -34.67 -15.96
C LEU A 295 -2.43 -33.96 -16.18
N GLU A 296 -3.40 -34.65 -16.76
CA GLU A 296 -4.74 -34.08 -17.01
C GLU A 296 -5.54 -33.99 -15.70
N ASP A 297 -5.46 -35.04 -14.90
CA ASP A 297 -6.08 -35.06 -13.58
C ASP A 297 -5.31 -34.13 -12.62
N THR A 298 -6.03 -33.21 -12.01
CA THR A 298 -5.45 -32.18 -11.14
C THR A 298 -4.97 -32.75 -9.79
N MET A 299 -5.60 -33.80 -9.30
CA MET A 299 -5.17 -34.50 -8.08
C MET A 299 -3.81 -35.18 -8.32
N GLU A 300 -3.68 -35.94 -9.43
CA GLU A 300 -2.41 -36.57 -9.79
C GLU A 300 -1.31 -35.52 -10.05
N LEU A 301 -1.67 -34.40 -10.66
CA LEU A 301 -0.77 -33.26 -10.88
C LEU A 301 -0.24 -32.73 -9.54
N VAL A 302 -1.11 -32.47 -8.56
CA VAL A 302 -0.70 -31.98 -7.24
C VAL A 302 0.18 -33.00 -6.52
N VAL A 303 -0.17 -34.28 -6.53
CA VAL A 303 0.63 -35.38 -5.95
C VAL A 303 2.01 -35.47 -6.62
N CYS A 304 2.10 -35.22 -7.94
CA CYS A 304 3.39 -35.15 -8.63
C CYS A 304 4.22 -33.95 -8.14
N LEU A 305 3.62 -32.75 -8.03
CA LEU A 305 4.30 -31.55 -7.54
C LEU A 305 4.75 -31.70 -6.07
N GLN A 306 3.97 -32.38 -5.22
CA GLN A 306 4.37 -32.65 -3.84
C GLN A 306 5.65 -33.47 -3.72
N LYS A 307 5.93 -34.35 -4.69
CA LYS A 307 7.12 -35.22 -4.72
C LYS A 307 8.38 -34.52 -5.25
N LYS A 308 8.23 -33.33 -5.82
CA LYS A 308 9.36 -32.56 -6.34
C LYS A 308 10.15 -31.90 -5.20
N HIS A 309 11.46 -31.75 -5.39
CA HIS A 309 12.23 -30.90 -4.47
C HIS A 309 11.74 -29.45 -4.59
N TYR A 310 11.64 -28.73 -3.46
CA TYR A 310 11.08 -27.37 -3.49
C TYR A 310 11.82 -26.43 -4.46
N LYS A 311 13.14 -26.54 -4.59
CA LYS A 311 13.93 -25.76 -5.55
C LYS A 311 13.52 -25.98 -6.99
N GLU A 312 13.15 -27.24 -7.37
CA GLU A 312 12.63 -27.52 -8.71
C GLU A 312 11.34 -26.73 -9.01
N LEU A 313 10.56 -26.40 -7.98
CA LEU A 313 9.32 -25.64 -8.13
C LEU A 313 9.56 -24.12 -8.12
N VAL A 314 10.34 -23.67 -7.13
CA VAL A 314 10.55 -22.23 -6.85
C VAL A 314 11.44 -21.58 -7.91
N ASP A 315 12.43 -22.31 -8.46
CA ASP A 315 13.37 -21.79 -9.46
C ASP A 315 12.77 -21.70 -10.89
N GLN A 316 11.49 -22.10 -11.07
CA GLN A 316 10.85 -21.99 -12.37
C GLN A 316 10.45 -20.55 -12.67
N ASP A 317 10.85 -20.09 -13.84
CA ASP A 317 10.44 -18.80 -14.39
C ASP A 317 9.01 -18.91 -14.96
N ILE A 318 8.02 -18.54 -14.15
CA ILE A 318 6.60 -18.48 -14.51
C ILE A 318 6.17 -17.02 -14.53
N GLN A 319 6.20 -16.42 -15.72
CA GLN A 319 5.84 -15.00 -15.88
C GLN A 319 4.33 -14.83 -15.97
N PRO A 320 3.71 -14.01 -15.11
CA PRO A 320 2.33 -13.58 -15.26
C PRO A 320 2.16 -12.56 -16.40
N ALA A 321 0.92 -12.19 -16.70
CA ALA A 321 0.66 -10.96 -17.44
C ALA A 321 1.23 -9.76 -16.64
N ARG A 322 1.66 -8.69 -17.35
CA ARG A 322 2.18 -7.50 -16.69
C ARG A 322 1.17 -6.96 -15.69
N TYR A 323 1.67 -6.44 -14.57
CA TYR A 323 0.88 -5.88 -13.47
C TYR A 323 -0.03 -6.89 -12.75
N HIS A 324 0.20 -8.19 -12.95
CA HIS A 324 -0.47 -9.32 -12.31
C HIS A 324 0.53 -10.25 -11.64
N ILE A 325 0.01 -11.22 -10.89
CA ILE A 325 0.80 -12.23 -10.19
C ILE A 325 0.45 -13.63 -10.69
N ALA A 326 1.45 -14.52 -10.71
CA ALA A 326 1.24 -15.92 -11.04
C ALA A 326 0.79 -16.72 -9.83
N PHE A 327 1.48 -16.58 -8.70
CA PHE A 327 1.23 -17.27 -7.45
C PHE A 327 1.04 -16.26 -6.32
N GLY A 328 -0.19 -15.97 -6.01
CA GLY A 328 -0.65 -15.07 -4.96
C GLY A 328 -2.06 -15.46 -4.49
N PRO A 329 -2.70 -14.68 -3.65
CA PRO A 329 -4.06 -14.94 -3.17
C PRO A 329 -5.03 -15.23 -4.32
N VAL A 330 -6.01 -16.09 -4.08
CA VAL A 330 -7.03 -16.49 -5.05
C VAL A 330 -8.42 -16.42 -4.43
N ILE A 331 -9.44 -16.23 -5.26
CA ILE A 331 -10.85 -16.39 -4.86
C ILE A 331 -11.12 -17.90 -4.87
N ASP A 332 -11.08 -18.53 -3.69
CA ASP A 332 -11.21 -19.98 -3.52
C ASP A 332 -12.61 -20.43 -3.04
N GLY A 333 -13.49 -19.45 -2.79
CA GLY A 333 -14.82 -19.72 -2.25
C GLY A 333 -14.84 -20.11 -0.77
N ASP A 334 -13.72 -19.91 -0.05
CA ASP A 334 -13.51 -20.39 1.33
C ASP A 334 -12.76 -19.36 2.16
N VAL A 335 -11.42 -19.27 2.01
CA VAL A 335 -10.59 -18.26 2.68
C VAL A 335 -10.91 -16.86 2.15
N ILE A 336 -11.06 -16.73 0.84
CA ILE A 336 -11.58 -15.56 0.15
C ILE A 336 -12.85 -16.00 -0.60
N PRO A 337 -14.05 -15.74 0.00
CA PRO A 337 -15.31 -16.33 -0.48
C PRO A 337 -15.76 -15.85 -1.85
N ASP A 338 -15.47 -14.57 -2.20
CA ASP A 338 -15.86 -13.95 -3.48
C ASP A 338 -14.83 -12.86 -3.86
N ASP A 339 -15.08 -12.15 -4.95
CA ASP A 339 -14.26 -11.00 -5.35
C ASP A 339 -14.17 -9.97 -4.21
N PRO A 340 -12.95 -9.53 -3.83
CA PRO A 340 -12.77 -8.59 -2.73
C PRO A 340 -13.60 -7.31 -2.87
N GLN A 341 -13.81 -6.81 -4.09
CA GLN A 341 -14.66 -5.66 -4.33
C GLN A 341 -16.13 -5.98 -4.00
N ILE A 342 -16.64 -7.13 -4.43
CA ILE A 342 -18.00 -7.56 -4.15
C ILE A 342 -18.22 -7.73 -2.64
N LEU A 343 -17.26 -8.38 -1.95
CA LEU A 343 -17.33 -8.56 -0.49
C LEU A 343 -17.39 -7.21 0.24
N MET A 344 -16.57 -6.23 -0.18
CA MET A 344 -16.57 -4.91 0.42
C MET A 344 -17.82 -4.09 0.06
N GLU A 345 -18.35 -4.19 -1.17
CA GLU A 345 -19.59 -3.52 -1.59
C GLU A 345 -20.81 -4.07 -0.86
N GLN A 346 -20.80 -5.34 -0.50
CA GLN A 346 -21.87 -6.00 0.27
C GLN A 346 -21.71 -5.80 1.78
N GLY A 347 -20.56 -5.26 2.23
CA GLY A 347 -20.23 -5.10 3.64
C GLY A 347 -19.97 -6.44 4.34
N GLU A 348 -19.53 -7.45 3.61
CA GLU A 348 -19.20 -8.77 4.15
C GLU A 348 -17.83 -8.78 4.81
N PHE A 349 -17.65 -7.96 5.81
CA PHE A 349 -16.46 -7.86 6.67
C PHE A 349 -16.86 -7.37 8.06
N LEU A 350 -16.02 -7.66 9.05
CA LEU A 350 -16.20 -7.13 10.41
C LEU A 350 -15.78 -5.65 10.45
N ASN A 351 -16.41 -4.89 11.37
CA ASN A 351 -16.09 -3.48 11.59
C ASN A 351 -14.74 -3.33 12.33
N TYR A 352 -13.64 -3.58 11.62
CA TYR A 352 -12.29 -3.30 12.10
C TYR A 352 -12.02 -1.79 12.09
N ASP A 353 -11.25 -1.30 13.08
CA ASP A 353 -10.58 -0.02 12.93
C ASP A 353 -9.53 -0.17 11.82
N ILE A 354 -9.56 0.65 10.77
CA ILE A 354 -8.62 0.55 9.65
C ILE A 354 -7.89 1.86 9.39
N MET A 355 -6.57 1.75 9.23
CA MET A 355 -5.70 2.82 8.75
C MET A 355 -5.07 2.38 7.44
N LEU A 356 -5.13 3.22 6.42
CA LEU A 356 -4.51 2.91 5.13
C LEU A 356 -3.93 4.16 4.48
N GLY A 357 -2.98 3.96 3.59
CA GLY A 357 -2.35 5.08 2.90
C GLY A 357 -1.37 4.65 1.83
N VAL A 358 -0.82 5.65 1.18
CA VAL A 358 0.07 5.50 0.03
C VAL A 358 1.24 6.48 0.11
N ASN A 359 2.32 6.18 -0.61
CA ASN A 359 3.43 7.09 -0.82
C ASN A 359 3.17 7.98 -2.06
N GLN A 360 3.82 9.14 -2.10
CA GLN A 360 3.57 10.14 -3.15
C GLN A 360 3.90 9.62 -4.56
N GLY A 361 4.96 8.82 -4.71
CA GLY A 361 5.52 8.38 -5.99
C GLY A 361 5.73 6.86 -6.06
N GLU A 362 4.71 6.07 -5.72
CA GLU A 362 4.76 4.59 -5.68
C GLU A 362 5.33 3.97 -6.97
N GLY A 363 4.96 4.54 -8.14
CA GLY A 363 5.28 4.00 -9.45
C GLY A 363 6.70 4.30 -9.95
N LEU A 364 7.68 4.61 -9.11
CA LEU A 364 9.04 4.97 -9.53
C LEU A 364 9.67 3.90 -10.43
N LYS A 365 9.60 2.63 -10.04
CA LYS A 365 10.18 1.51 -10.81
C LYS A 365 9.56 1.35 -12.20
N PHE A 366 8.31 1.67 -12.40
CA PHE A 366 7.69 1.69 -13.72
C PHE A 366 8.36 2.67 -14.66
N VAL A 367 8.66 3.87 -14.13
CA VAL A 367 9.28 4.92 -14.94
C VAL A 367 10.73 4.57 -15.23
N GLU A 368 11.47 4.03 -14.27
CA GLU A 368 12.88 3.61 -14.44
C GLU A 368 13.03 2.53 -15.53
N LEU A 369 12.07 1.59 -15.65
CA LEU A 369 12.09 0.57 -16.69
C LEU A 369 11.85 1.10 -18.11
N ILE A 370 11.27 2.30 -18.26
CA ILE A 370 10.92 2.90 -19.53
C ILE A 370 11.95 3.93 -19.96
N VAL A 371 12.61 4.59 -19.01
CA VAL A 371 13.48 5.74 -19.24
C VAL A 371 14.90 5.41 -18.80
N ASP A 372 15.75 5.24 -19.79
CA ASP A 372 17.15 4.83 -19.61
C ASP A 372 18.09 6.02 -19.25
N ASN A 373 17.55 7.23 -19.03
CA ASN A 373 18.37 8.40 -18.75
C ASN A 373 17.68 9.50 -17.92
N ASP A 374 18.47 10.37 -17.31
CA ASP A 374 18.05 11.50 -16.48
C ASP A 374 17.33 12.62 -17.25
N ASN A 375 17.23 12.53 -18.57
CA ASN A 375 16.73 13.63 -19.44
C ASN A 375 15.18 13.68 -19.53
N GLY A 376 14.48 12.95 -18.68
CA GLY A 376 13.01 12.86 -18.69
C GLY A 376 12.46 11.95 -19.79
N VAL A 377 11.14 11.89 -19.93
CA VAL A 377 10.41 11.02 -20.86
C VAL A 377 10.17 11.73 -22.19
N GLN A 378 10.62 11.14 -23.31
CA GLN A 378 10.32 11.68 -24.64
C GLN A 378 8.85 11.43 -25.01
N ALA A 379 8.31 12.20 -25.98
CA ALA A 379 6.91 12.11 -26.34
C ALA A 379 6.52 10.70 -26.86
N ASN A 380 7.38 10.09 -27.66
CA ASN A 380 7.14 8.74 -28.21
C ASN A 380 7.18 7.68 -27.11
N ASP A 381 8.06 7.83 -26.11
CA ASP A 381 8.18 6.88 -25.00
C ASP A 381 6.99 6.99 -24.07
N PHE A 382 6.49 8.21 -23.85
CA PHE A 382 5.25 8.45 -23.12
C PHE A 382 4.04 7.79 -23.81
N ASP A 383 3.91 8.02 -25.11
CA ASP A 383 2.84 7.42 -25.92
C ASP A 383 2.91 5.89 -25.93
N TYR A 384 4.11 5.34 -26.04
CA TYR A 384 4.34 3.90 -25.95
C TYR A 384 3.99 3.35 -24.58
N ALA A 385 4.45 4.00 -23.50
CA ALA A 385 4.20 3.57 -22.12
C ALA A 385 2.70 3.52 -21.80
N VAL A 386 1.96 4.59 -22.15
CA VAL A 386 0.50 4.62 -21.92
C VAL A 386 -0.20 3.57 -22.79
N SER A 387 0.22 3.40 -24.04
CA SER A 387 -0.37 2.41 -24.93
C SER A 387 -0.15 0.98 -24.43
N SER A 388 1.09 0.65 -24.06
CA SER A 388 1.44 -0.66 -23.49
C SER A 388 0.68 -0.93 -22.19
N PHE A 389 0.58 0.09 -21.31
CA PHE A 389 -0.16 -0.01 -20.07
C PHE A 389 -1.64 -0.37 -20.29
N VAL A 390 -2.28 0.29 -21.25
CA VAL A 390 -3.68 -0.01 -21.60
C VAL A 390 -3.81 -1.40 -22.23
N ASP A 391 -2.90 -1.77 -23.12
CA ASP A 391 -2.92 -3.08 -23.78
C ASP A 391 -2.71 -4.23 -22.78
N ASP A 392 -1.79 -4.06 -21.82
CA ASP A 392 -1.45 -5.07 -20.82
C ASP A 392 -2.59 -5.28 -19.80
N LEU A 393 -3.30 -4.19 -19.41
CA LEU A 393 -4.38 -4.26 -18.43
C LEU A 393 -5.74 -4.62 -19.04
N TYR A 394 -6.08 -4.05 -20.19
CA TYR A 394 -7.43 -4.15 -20.76
C TYR A 394 -7.51 -5.02 -22.03
N GLY A 395 -6.39 -5.59 -22.47
CA GLY A 395 -6.32 -6.45 -23.66
C GLY A 395 -6.56 -5.70 -24.96
N TYR A 396 -7.10 -6.41 -25.98
CA TYR A 396 -7.37 -5.91 -27.33
C TYR A 396 -8.87 -5.82 -27.67
N PRO A 397 -9.75 -5.20 -26.88
CA PRO A 397 -11.12 -4.98 -27.31
C PRO A 397 -11.18 -3.82 -28.32
N GLU A 398 -12.21 -3.83 -29.16
CA GLU A 398 -12.61 -2.64 -29.92
C GLU A 398 -12.92 -1.51 -28.95
N GLY A 399 -12.43 -0.29 -29.22
CA GLY A 399 -12.67 0.89 -28.35
C GLY A 399 -11.53 1.27 -27.39
N LYS A 400 -10.47 0.46 -27.29
CA LYS A 400 -9.31 0.82 -26.45
C LYS A 400 -8.60 2.12 -26.86
N ASP A 401 -8.76 2.54 -28.13
CA ASP A 401 -8.20 3.82 -28.60
C ASP A 401 -8.85 5.00 -27.86
N ILE A 402 -10.15 4.93 -27.55
CA ILE A 402 -10.83 5.94 -26.75
C ILE A 402 -10.26 5.96 -25.32
N LEU A 403 -10.09 4.80 -24.74
CA LEU A 403 -9.52 4.65 -23.39
C LEU A 403 -8.08 5.19 -23.35
N ARG A 404 -7.24 4.80 -24.33
CA ARG A 404 -5.86 5.26 -24.45
C ARG A 404 -5.78 6.78 -24.58
N GLU A 405 -6.57 7.38 -25.49
CA GLU A 405 -6.58 8.82 -25.69
C GLU A 405 -7.14 9.58 -24.48
N THR A 406 -8.13 9.01 -23.78
CA THR A 406 -8.65 9.57 -22.53
C THR A 406 -7.58 9.60 -21.44
N ILE A 407 -6.85 8.50 -21.26
CA ILE A 407 -5.76 8.41 -20.28
C ILE A 407 -4.63 9.39 -20.64
N LYS A 408 -4.20 9.43 -21.90
CA LYS A 408 -3.20 10.40 -22.39
C LYS A 408 -3.64 11.84 -22.10
N PHE A 409 -4.89 12.17 -22.42
CA PHE A 409 -5.44 13.49 -22.15
C PHE A 409 -5.37 13.84 -20.67
N MET A 410 -5.78 12.94 -19.81
CA MET A 410 -5.81 13.12 -18.37
C MET A 410 -4.41 13.23 -17.73
N TYR A 411 -3.40 12.54 -18.28
CA TYR A 411 -2.02 12.55 -17.76
C TYR A 411 -1.05 13.41 -18.57
N THR A 412 -1.57 14.27 -19.45
CA THR A 412 -0.78 15.33 -20.10
C THR A 412 -0.93 16.63 -19.30
N ASP A 413 0.20 17.22 -18.90
CA ASP A 413 0.20 18.59 -18.40
C ASP A 413 0.12 19.55 -19.59
N TRP A 414 -1.07 20.04 -19.85
CA TRP A 414 -1.35 20.93 -20.99
C TRP A 414 -0.67 22.29 -20.90
N ALA A 415 -0.23 22.70 -19.69
CA ALA A 415 0.53 23.93 -19.52
C ALA A 415 2.00 23.77 -19.95
N ASP A 416 2.55 22.54 -19.87
CA ASP A 416 3.96 22.27 -20.19
C ASP A 416 4.15 20.91 -20.90
N LYS A 417 3.31 20.64 -21.88
CA LYS A 417 3.24 19.33 -22.59
C LYS A 417 4.51 18.93 -23.36
N HIS A 418 5.40 19.88 -23.64
CA HIS A 418 6.63 19.63 -24.39
C HIS A 418 7.84 19.29 -23.53
N ASN A 419 7.75 19.46 -22.22
CA ASN A 419 8.82 19.22 -21.26
C ASN A 419 8.94 17.74 -20.93
N PRO A 420 10.10 17.10 -21.16
CA PRO A 420 10.33 15.69 -20.85
C PRO A 420 10.25 15.38 -19.35
N GLU A 421 10.66 16.30 -18.48
CA GLU A 421 10.59 16.13 -17.03
C GLU A 421 9.13 16.13 -16.55
N THR A 422 8.30 16.99 -17.12
CA THR A 422 6.88 17.04 -16.82
C THR A 422 6.18 15.75 -17.26
N ARG A 423 6.52 15.21 -18.45
CA ARG A 423 5.99 13.92 -18.91
C ARG A 423 6.42 12.78 -17.98
N ARG A 424 7.69 12.78 -17.50
CA ARG A 424 8.16 11.81 -16.51
C ARG A 424 7.31 11.84 -15.24
N LYS A 425 7.08 13.05 -14.72
CA LYS A 425 6.26 13.25 -13.52
C LYS A 425 4.81 12.77 -13.72
N THR A 426 4.19 13.07 -14.85
CA THR A 426 2.82 12.64 -15.12
C THR A 426 2.72 11.14 -15.39
N LEU A 427 3.75 10.51 -15.97
CA LEU A 427 3.82 9.06 -16.15
C LEU A 427 3.98 8.35 -14.79
N LEU A 428 4.87 8.84 -13.91
CA LEU A 428 4.97 8.37 -12.53
C LEU A 428 3.62 8.43 -11.82
N ALA A 429 2.92 9.57 -11.97
CA ALA A 429 1.61 9.77 -11.37
C ALA A 429 0.55 8.80 -11.94
N LEU A 430 0.59 8.46 -13.23
CA LEU A 430 -0.32 7.50 -13.85
C LEU A 430 -0.23 6.12 -13.17
N PHE A 431 0.97 5.60 -13.03
CA PHE A 431 1.19 4.29 -12.41
C PHE A 431 0.84 4.32 -10.92
N THR A 432 1.25 5.38 -10.20
CA THR A 432 0.92 5.57 -8.80
C THR A 432 -0.59 5.59 -8.58
N ASP A 433 -1.32 6.35 -9.38
CA ASP A 433 -2.77 6.51 -9.23
C ASP A 433 -3.54 5.21 -9.48
N HIS A 434 -3.17 4.49 -10.55
CA HIS A 434 -3.88 3.28 -10.93
C HIS A 434 -3.59 2.11 -9.97
N GLN A 435 -2.31 1.88 -9.65
CA GLN A 435 -1.90 0.67 -8.93
C GLN A 435 -2.08 0.77 -7.42
N TRP A 436 -2.04 1.98 -6.85
CA TRP A 436 -2.08 2.19 -5.40
C TRP A 436 -3.17 3.16 -4.94
N VAL A 437 -3.23 4.39 -5.51
CA VAL A 437 -4.09 5.45 -4.96
C VAL A 437 -5.57 5.14 -5.16
N ALA A 438 -5.99 4.82 -6.38
CA ALA A 438 -7.41 4.54 -6.66
C ALA A 438 -7.92 3.32 -5.88
N PRO A 439 -7.19 2.18 -5.84
CA PRO A 439 -7.55 1.05 -4.99
C PRO A 439 -7.64 1.39 -3.50
N ALA A 440 -6.72 2.22 -2.99
CA ALA A 440 -6.71 2.61 -1.58
C ALA A 440 -7.89 3.52 -1.22
N ILE A 441 -8.23 4.48 -2.08
CA ILE A 441 -9.40 5.35 -1.88
C ILE A 441 -10.69 4.53 -1.96
N ALA A 442 -10.82 3.62 -2.95
CA ALA A 442 -11.97 2.73 -3.05
C ALA A 442 -12.16 1.88 -1.78
N THR A 443 -11.06 1.31 -1.27
CA THR A 443 -11.08 0.54 -0.02
C THR A 443 -11.51 1.43 1.17
N ALA A 444 -10.99 2.66 1.28
CA ALA A 444 -11.37 3.59 2.34
C ALA A 444 -12.84 4.00 2.26
N ASP A 445 -13.34 4.28 1.06
CA ASP A 445 -14.74 4.61 0.82
C ASP A 445 -15.67 3.46 1.24
N LEU A 446 -15.35 2.24 0.83
CA LEU A 446 -16.17 1.05 1.13
C LEU A 446 -16.16 0.75 2.64
N HIS A 447 -15.00 0.69 3.29
CA HIS A 447 -14.94 0.45 4.74
C HIS A 447 -15.65 1.55 5.53
N SER A 448 -15.44 2.82 5.20
CA SER A 448 -16.08 3.94 5.92
C SER A 448 -17.58 3.99 5.71
N SER A 449 -18.11 3.58 4.55
CA SER A 449 -19.55 3.57 4.25
C SER A 449 -20.32 2.56 5.11
N PHE A 450 -19.68 1.47 5.53
CA PHE A 450 -20.24 0.48 6.45
C PHE A 450 -19.94 0.76 7.93
N GLY A 451 -19.35 1.94 8.23
CA GLY A 451 -19.16 2.42 9.60
C GLY A 451 -17.86 1.98 10.26
N SER A 452 -16.92 1.36 9.55
CA SER A 452 -15.58 1.10 10.06
C SER A 452 -14.84 2.42 10.34
N PRO A 453 -14.30 2.63 11.55
CA PRO A 453 -13.45 3.78 11.82
C PRO A 453 -12.21 3.75 10.91
N THR A 454 -12.17 4.66 9.94
CA THR A 454 -11.17 4.69 8.88
C THR A 454 -10.29 5.92 8.97
N TYR A 455 -8.98 5.76 8.78
CA TYR A 455 -8.00 6.83 8.67
C TYR A 455 -7.20 6.67 7.40
N PHE A 456 -7.00 7.77 6.66
CA PHE A 456 -6.22 7.77 5.42
C PHE A 456 -5.03 8.70 5.51
N TYR A 457 -3.88 8.29 4.92
CA TYR A 457 -2.68 9.13 4.83
C TYR A 457 -2.05 9.10 3.44
N ALA A 458 -1.30 10.16 3.13
CA ALA A 458 -0.37 10.19 2.01
C ALA A 458 1.01 10.59 2.54
N PHE A 459 2.02 9.74 2.29
CA PHE A 459 3.38 9.91 2.79
C PHE A 459 4.26 10.61 1.74
N TYR A 460 4.89 11.72 2.13
CA TYR A 460 5.57 12.65 1.22
C TYR A 460 7.05 12.86 1.55
N HIS A 461 7.66 11.93 2.24
CA HIS A 461 9.04 12.09 2.66
C HIS A 461 9.88 10.87 2.31
N HIS A 462 11.10 11.08 1.91
CA HIS A 462 12.10 10.04 1.68
C HIS A 462 13.44 10.48 2.26
N CYS A 463 14.29 9.53 2.62
CA CYS A 463 15.65 9.81 3.06
C CYS A 463 16.55 10.17 1.86
N GLN A 464 17.66 10.87 2.15
CA GLN A 464 18.66 11.16 1.14
C GLN A 464 19.59 9.95 0.95
N THR A 465 19.62 9.42 -0.27
CA THR A 465 20.50 8.32 -0.68
C THR A 465 20.99 8.56 -2.11
N GLU A 466 22.16 8.02 -2.45
CA GLU A 466 22.70 8.08 -3.81
C GLU A 466 21.99 7.08 -4.76
N GLN A 467 21.26 6.12 -4.19
CA GLN A 467 20.59 5.06 -4.95
C GLN A 467 19.27 5.48 -5.59
N VAL A 468 18.72 6.64 -5.22
CA VAL A 468 17.43 7.14 -5.71
C VAL A 468 17.66 8.45 -6.47
N PRO A 469 17.07 8.62 -7.67
CA PRO A 469 17.24 9.84 -8.43
C PRO A 469 16.79 11.10 -7.67
N PRO A 470 17.47 12.24 -7.80
CA PRO A 470 17.13 13.48 -7.08
C PRO A 470 15.72 14.04 -7.39
N TRP A 471 15.13 13.63 -8.51
CA TRP A 471 13.81 14.03 -8.93
C TRP A 471 12.69 13.13 -8.40
N ALA A 472 13.03 12.00 -7.78
CA ALA A 472 12.04 11.07 -7.25
C ALA A 472 11.30 11.67 -6.06
N ASP A 473 10.01 11.41 -6.01
CA ASP A 473 9.16 11.64 -4.86
C ASP A 473 9.27 10.43 -3.90
N ALA A 474 8.62 10.47 -2.74
CA ALA A 474 8.57 9.33 -1.81
C ALA A 474 8.06 8.06 -2.53
N ALA A 475 8.95 7.10 -2.74
CA ALA A 475 8.74 5.92 -3.57
C ALA A 475 8.12 4.76 -2.78
N HIS A 476 7.81 3.66 -3.48
CA HIS A 476 7.26 2.45 -2.86
C HIS A 476 8.22 1.89 -1.81
N GLY A 477 7.74 1.79 -0.56
CA GLY A 477 8.49 1.29 0.60
C GLY A 477 9.26 2.34 1.40
N ASP A 478 9.23 3.63 1.02
CA ASP A 478 9.98 4.70 1.73
C ASP A 478 9.43 5.00 3.12
N GLU A 479 8.20 4.63 3.44
CA GLU A 479 7.62 4.78 4.78
C GLU A 479 8.18 3.78 5.80
N ILE A 480 8.67 2.62 5.35
CA ILE A 480 9.08 1.49 6.21
C ILE A 480 10.16 1.87 7.23
N PRO A 481 11.28 2.52 6.85
CA PRO A 481 12.30 2.92 7.81
C PRO A 481 11.75 3.82 8.93
N TYR A 482 10.77 4.66 8.62
CA TYR A 482 10.15 5.57 9.59
C TYR A 482 9.18 4.86 10.52
N VAL A 483 8.44 3.88 10.04
CA VAL A 483 7.55 3.02 10.86
C VAL A 483 8.35 2.17 11.84
N PHE A 484 9.49 1.61 11.40
CA PHE A 484 10.36 0.78 12.25
C PHE A 484 11.38 1.58 13.08
N GLY A 485 11.40 2.91 12.97
CA GLY A 485 12.25 3.78 13.80
C GLY A 485 13.73 3.82 13.43
N LEU A 486 14.11 3.34 12.23
CA LEU A 486 15.51 3.28 11.80
C LEU A 486 16.25 4.63 11.87
N PRO A 487 15.64 5.80 11.59
CA PRO A 487 16.30 7.07 11.76
C PRO A 487 16.86 7.33 13.17
N MET A 488 16.32 6.66 14.21
CA MET A 488 16.79 6.81 15.59
C MET A 488 18.13 6.12 15.88
N ILE A 489 18.47 5.09 15.08
CA ILE A 489 19.73 4.33 15.27
C ILE A 489 20.74 4.57 14.14
N GLY A 490 20.32 5.19 13.05
CA GLY A 490 21.15 5.49 11.88
C GLY A 490 21.04 4.48 10.74
N PRO A 491 21.89 4.63 9.70
CA PRO A 491 21.84 3.80 8.51
C PRO A 491 22.14 2.33 8.80
N THR A 492 21.50 1.44 8.02
CA THR A 492 21.78 0.02 7.98
C THR A 492 22.20 -0.39 6.57
N GLU A 493 22.72 -1.61 6.39
CA GLU A 493 23.09 -2.11 5.05
C GLU A 493 21.86 -2.14 4.12
N LEU A 494 20.68 -2.50 4.64
CA LEU A 494 19.45 -2.55 3.87
C LEU A 494 18.87 -1.16 3.58
N PHE A 495 19.11 -0.19 4.46
CA PHE A 495 18.67 1.21 4.34
C PHE A 495 19.85 2.15 4.50
N PRO A 496 20.68 2.33 3.44
CA PRO A 496 21.88 3.16 3.47
C PRO A 496 21.54 4.65 3.37
N CYS A 497 20.64 5.10 4.21
CA CYS A 497 20.11 6.46 4.22
C CYS A 497 20.93 7.38 5.11
N ASN A 498 21.21 8.61 4.65
CA ASN A 498 21.77 9.65 5.48
C ASN A 498 20.64 10.35 6.26
N PHE A 499 20.23 9.75 7.38
CA PHE A 499 19.15 10.28 8.19
C PHE A 499 19.53 11.57 8.90
N SER A 500 18.73 12.61 8.70
CA SER A 500 18.86 13.90 9.35
C SER A 500 18.07 13.95 10.69
N LYS A 501 18.25 15.03 11.45
CA LYS A 501 17.43 15.29 12.65
C LYS A 501 15.93 15.39 12.33
N ASN A 502 15.59 15.85 11.13
CA ASN A 502 14.19 15.90 10.68
C ASN A 502 13.63 14.49 10.43
N ASP A 503 14.44 13.56 9.92
CA ASP A 503 14.05 12.16 9.73
C ASP A 503 13.80 11.49 11.08
N VAL A 504 14.66 11.72 12.07
CA VAL A 504 14.47 11.21 13.44
C VAL A 504 13.15 11.71 14.03
N MET A 505 12.87 13.01 13.90
CA MET A 505 11.62 13.61 14.39
C MET A 505 10.40 13.05 13.63
N LEU A 506 10.46 12.93 12.32
CA LEU A 506 9.37 12.38 11.52
C LEU A 506 9.11 10.92 11.87
N SER A 507 10.15 10.13 12.05
CA SER A 507 10.04 8.73 12.48
C SER A 507 9.37 8.61 13.85
N ALA A 508 9.75 9.44 14.82
CA ALA A 508 9.11 9.50 16.13
C ALA A 508 7.59 9.76 16.00
N VAL A 509 7.20 10.70 15.16
CA VAL A 509 5.80 11.02 14.91
C VAL A 509 5.05 9.87 14.23
N VAL A 510 5.63 9.25 13.20
CA VAL A 510 5.02 8.10 12.51
C VAL A 510 4.82 6.95 13.47
N MET A 511 5.86 6.58 14.24
CA MET A 511 5.73 5.53 15.28
C MET A 511 4.66 5.88 16.31
N THR A 512 4.53 7.16 16.69
CA THR A 512 3.48 7.60 17.60
C THR A 512 2.08 7.37 17.02
N TYR A 513 1.83 7.76 15.77
CA TYR A 513 0.54 7.53 15.11
C TYR A 513 0.20 6.05 15.02
N TRP A 514 1.14 5.20 14.57
CA TRP A 514 0.95 3.76 14.42
C TRP A 514 0.66 3.09 15.77
N THR A 515 1.48 3.38 16.78
CA THR A 515 1.30 2.76 18.10
C THR A 515 0.09 3.32 18.87
N ASN A 516 -0.27 4.58 18.71
CA ASN A 516 -1.52 5.15 19.23
C ASN A 516 -2.74 4.46 18.62
N PHE A 517 -2.74 4.28 17.30
CA PHE A 517 -3.79 3.55 16.62
C PHE A 517 -3.87 2.10 17.14
N ALA A 518 -2.75 1.42 17.33
CA ALA A 518 -2.72 0.08 17.91
C ALA A 518 -3.24 0.06 19.37
N LYS A 519 -3.03 1.12 20.15
CA LYS A 519 -3.50 1.23 21.53
C LYS A 519 -5.00 1.47 21.62
N THR A 520 -5.54 2.36 20.80
CA THR A 520 -6.87 2.96 21.01
C THR A 520 -7.81 2.92 19.79
N GLY A 521 -7.30 2.66 18.59
CA GLY A 521 -8.03 2.86 17.32
C GLY A 521 -8.06 4.33 16.87
N ASP A 522 -7.39 5.24 17.60
CA ASP A 522 -7.26 6.65 17.24
C ASP A 522 -5.77 7.03 17.19
N PRO A 523 -5.22 7.42 16.03
CA PRO A 523 -3.81 7.80 15.91
C PRO A 523 -3.44 9.05 16.73
N ASN A 524 -4.42 9.86 17.17
CA ASN A 524 -4.20 11.05 17.98
C ASN A 524 -4.12 10.74 19.47
N GLN A 525 -4.53 9.55 19.92
CA GLN A 525 -4.69 9.22 21.33
C GLN A 525 -3.94 7.91 21.72
N PRO A 526 -3.34 7.83 22.89
CA PRO A 526 -3.23 8.91 23.88
C PRO A 526 -2.27 10.00 23.40
N VAL A 527 -2.53 11.24 23.79
CA VAL A 527 -1.54 12.32 23.58
C VAL A 527 -0.26 11.91 24.34
N PRO A 528 0.91 11.94 23.71
CA PRO A 528 2.15 11.58 24.37
C PRO A 528 2.33 12.41 25.63
N GLN A 529 2.29 11.76 26.79
CA GLN A 529 2.68 12.40 28.04
C GLN A 529 4.20 12.39 28.09
N ASP A 530 4.80 13.43 27.54
CA ASP A 530 6.23 13.61 27.59
C ASP A 530 6.68 13.92 29.02
N THR A 531 7.08 12.89 29.72
CA THR A 531 7.60 13.01 31.08
C THR A 531 9.09 13.38 31.14
N LYS A 532 9.83 13.24 30.02
CA LYS A 532 11.27 13.57 29.95
C LYS A 532 11.56 14.92 29.26
N PHE A 533 10.62 15.40 28.46
CA PHE A 533 10.75 16.64 27.69
C PHE A 533 9.46 17.44 27.76
N ILE A 534 9.23 18.14 28.84
CA ILE A 534 8.09 19.07 28.94
C ILE A 534 8.32 20.21 27.93
N HIS A 535 7.78 20.06 26.75
CA HIS A 535 7.69 21.15 25.81
C HIS A 535 6.51 22.04 26.19
N THR A 536 6.79 23.26 26.52
CA THR A 536 5.77 24.28 26.89
C THR A 536 4.88 24.68 25.71
N LYS A 537 5.18 24.21 24.50
CA LYS A 537 4.37 24.39 23.28
C LYS A 537 4.23 23.08 22.56
N PRO A 538 3.01 22.75 22.08
CA PRO A 538 2.81 21.61 21.21
C PRO A 538 3.74 21.73 19.99
N ASN A 539 4.33 20.63 19.57
CA ASN A 539 5.05 20.63 18.31
C ASN A 539 4.04 20.70 17.14
N ARG A 540 4.52 21.02 15.95
CA ARG A 540 3.66 21.19 14.74
C ARG A 540 2.85 19.95 14.36
N PHE A 541 3.21 18.76 14.85
CA PHE A 541 2.48 17.52 14.62
C PHE A 541 1.37 17.34 15.67
N GLU A 542 1.60 17.77 16.92
CA GLU A 542 0.60 17.75 17.99
C GLU A 542 -0.52 18.77 17.73
N GLU A 543 -0.24 19.84 16.95
CA GLU A 543 -1.23 20.84 16.53
C GLU A 543 -2.18 20.30 15.45
N VAL A 544 -1.84 19.20 14.77
CA VAL A 544 -2.62 18.61 13.68
C VAL A 544 -3.42 17.43 14.20
N ALA A 545 -4.73 17.56 14.28
CA ALA A 545 -5.62 16.44 14.57
C ALA A 545 -5.91 15.64 13.28
N TRP A 546 -5.47 14.39 13.24
CA TRP A 546 -5.79 13.48 12.14
C TRP A 546 -7.26 13.06 12.21
N THR A 547 -8.08 13.63 11.32
CA THR A 547 -9.52 13.40 11.27
C THR A 547 -9.84 12.05 10.64
N ARG A 548 -10.88 11.37 11.13
CA ARG A 548 -11.39 10.16 10.51
C ARG A 548 -11.83 10.42 9.07
N TYR A 549 -11.54 9.47 8.20
CA TYR A 549 -11.97 9.46 6.82
C TYR A 549 -13.47 9.16 6.71
N ASN A 550 -14.13 9.80 5.78
CA ASN A 550 -15.47 9.45 5.34
C ASN A 550 -15.60 9.74 3.83
N GLN A 551 -16.48 9.05 3.15
CA GLN A 551 -16.66 9.14 1.71
C GLN A 551 -16.99 10.56 1.21
N LYS A 552 -17.68 11.38 2.00
CA LYS A 552 -18.09 12.72 1.59
C LYS A 552 -16.94 13.72 1.63
N ASP A 553 -16.20 13.77 2.72
CA ASP A 553 -15.18 14.79 2.95
C ASP A 553 -13.78 14.30 2.57
N GLN A 554 -13.57 12.98 2.48
CA GLN A 554 -12.34 12.27 2.11
C GLN A 554 -11.07 12.90 2.73
N LEU A 555 -11.15 13.22 4.05
CA LEU A 555 -10.06 13.86 4.77
C LEU A 555 -8.88 12.89 4.97
N TYR A 556 -7.68 13.36 4.73
CA TYR A 556 -6.46 12.57 4.88
C TYR A 556 -5.33 13.37 5.51
N LEU A 557 -4.41 12.68 6.19
CA LEU A 557 -3.20 13.27 6.72
C LEU A 557 -2.09 13.25 5.67
N HIS A 558 -1.62 14.43 5.28
CA HIS A 558 -0.38 14.60 4.53
C HIS A 558 0.80 14.47 5.49
N ILE A 559 1.51 13.34 5.45
CA ILE A 559 2.66 13.04 6.31
C ILE A 559 3.95 13.50 5.61
N GLY A 560 4.60 14.47 6.18
CA GLY A 560 5.87 15.02 5.74
C GLY A 560 6.41 16.00 6.77
N LEU A 561 7.46 16.74 6.48
CA LEU A 561 8.06 17.69 7.45
C LEU A 561 7.10 18.83 7.85
N LYS A 562 6.03 19.03 7.12
CA LYS A 562 4.95 19.97 7.45
C LYS A 562 3.61 19.25 7.36
N PRO A 563 3.20 18.55 8.42
CA PRO A 563 1.96 17.78 8.41
C PRO A 563 0.76 18.70 8.30
N ARG A 564 -0.29 18.22 7.63
CA ARG A 564 -1.57 18.92 7.51
C ARG A 564 -2.67 17.96 7.09
N VAL A 565 -3.89 18.21 7.52
CA VAL A 565 -5.06 17.53 6.99
C VAL A 565 -5.45 18.20 5.68
N LYS A 566 -5.68 17.41 4.66
CA LYS A 566 -6.19 17.79 3.33
C LYS A 566 -7.42 16.94 3.01
N GLU A 567 -8.08 17.24 1.94
CA GLU A 567 -9.29 16.55 1.46
C GLU A 567 -9.13 16.07 0.02
N HIS A 568 -9.90 15.05 -0.35
CA HIS A 568 -10.08 14.57 -1.73
C HIS A 568 -8.74 14.30 -2.46
N TYR A 569 -7.93 13.38 -1.90
CA TYR A 569 -6.60 13.07 -2.44
C TYR A 569 -6.69 12.67 -3.92
N ARG A 570 -6.09 13.48 -4.81
CA ARG A 570 -6.02 13.24 -6.25
C ARG A 570 -7.36 12.97 -6.95
N ALA A 571 -8.44 13.58 -6.46
CA ALA A 571 -9.84 13.27 -6.81
C ALA A 571 -10.10 13.10 -8.32
N ASN A 572 -9.61 14.01 -9.18
CA ASN A 572 -9.82 13.91 -10.63
C ASN A 572 -9.17 12.66 -11.25
N LYS A 573 -8.05 12.21 -10.69
CA LYS A 573 -7.33 11.02 -11.16
C LYS A 573 -7.96 9.74 -10.59
N VAL A 574 -8.36 9.78 -9.33
CA VAL A 574 -9.10 8.69 -8.69
C VAL A 574 -10.40 8.40 -9.42
N ASN A 575 -11.22 9.43 -9.66
CA ASN A 575 -12.50 9.25 -10.38
C ASN A 575 -12.33 8.89 -11.86
N LEU A 576 -11.18 9.20 -12.48
CA LEU A 576 -10.85 8.63 -13.78
C LEU A 576 -10.85 7.11 -13.72
N TRP A 577 -10.18 6.53 -12.71
CA TRP A 577 -9.99 5.08 -12.60
C TRP A 577 -11.19 4.36 -12.00
N LEU A 578 -11.89 4.98 -11.04
CA LEU A 578 -13.03 4.35 -10.36
C LEU A 578 -14.36 4.50 -11.09
N GLU A 579 -14.54 5.59 -11.87
CA GLU A 579 -15.82 5.91 -12.51
C GLU A 579 -15.72 5.91 -14.03
N LEU A 580 -14.81 6.74 -14.60
CA LEU A 580 -14.81 6.97 -16.03
C LEU A 580 -14.31 5.77 -16.83
N VAL A 581 -13.21 5.14 -16.41
CA VAL A 581 -12.61 4.00 -17.13
C VAL A 581 -13.54 2.79 -17.13
N PRO A 582 -14.14 2.36 -16.00
CA PRO A 582 -15.12 1.27 -16.01
C PRO A 582 -16.35 1.59 -16.88
N HIS A 583 -16.82 2.83 -16.84
CA HIS A 583 -17.96 3.25 -17.68
C HIS A 583 -17.62 3.19 -19.17
N LEU A 584 -16.45 3.66 -19.60
CA LEU A 584 -16.00 3.55 -20.99
C LEU A 584 -15.85 2.10 -21.43
N HIS A 585 -15.36 1.23 -20.55
CA HIS A 585 -15.23 -0.19 -20.83
C HIS A 585 -16.60 -0.86 -21.05
N SER A 586 -17.58 -0.60 -20.18
CA SER A 586 -18.93 -1.15 -20.31
C SER A 586 -19.67 -0.67 -21.56
N LEU A 587 -19.49 0.58 -21.98
CA LEU A 587 -20.05 1.10 -23.22
C LEU A 587 -19.53 0.36 -24.45
N ASN A 588 -18.25 -0.02 -24.45
CA ASN A 588 -17.65 -0.76 -25.56
C ASN A 588 -18.16 -2.21 -25.66
N GLU A 589 -18.48 -2.84 -24.53
CA GLU A 589 -19.08 -4.18 -24.53
C GLU A 589 -20.51 -4.18 -25.12
N VAL A 590 -21.30 -3.14 -24.85
CA VAL A 590 -22.67 -3.00 -25.33
C VAL A 590 -22.72 -2.70 -26.85
N THR A 591 -21.69 -2.05 -27.40
CA THR A 591 -21.64 -1.66 -28.82
C THR A 591 -21.11 -2.74 -29.75
N GLN A 592 -20.65 -3.89 -29.23
CA GLN A 592 -20.31 -5.01 -30.11
C GLN A 592 -21.55 -5.54 -30.84
N PRO A 593 -21.60 -5.58 -32.19
CA PRO A 593 -22.72 -6.16 -32.90
C PRO A 593 -22.82 -7.64 -32.50
N ILE A 594 -23.99 -8.02 -32.01
CA ILE A 594 -24.36 -9.42 -31.78
C ILE A 594 -23.95 -10.17 -33.05
N PRO A 595 -23.09 -11.20 -33.01
CA PRO A 595 -22.72 -11.94 -34.20
C PRO A 595 -23.98 -12.46 -34.85
N THR A 596 -24.29 -11.93 -36.04
CA THR A 596 -25.45 -12.32 -36.82
C THR A 596 -25.26 -13.81 -37.10
N THR A 597 -26.03 -14.63 -36.47
CA THR A 597 -26.12 -16.07 -36.71
C THR A 597 -26.19 -16.32 -38.19
N THR A 598 -25.14 -16.95 -38.72
CA THR A 598 -25.06 -17.46 -40.08
C THR A 598 -26.37 -18.17 -40.41
N LYS A 599 -26.98 -17.69 -41.48
CA LYS A 599 -28.19 -18.31 -42.10
C LYS A 599 -27.98 -19.82 -42.21
N ILE A 600 -28.78 -20.58 -41.49
CA ILE A 600 -28.94 -22.02 -41.72
C ILE A 600 -29.58 -22.19 -43.12
N PRO A 601 -28.97 -22.94 -44.05
CA PRO A 601 -29.65 -23.24 -45.29
C PRO A 601 -30.89 -24.08 -45.02
N PRO A 602 -31.98 -23.94 -45.80
CA PRO A 602 -33.22 -24.68 -45.57
C PRO A 602 -32.97 -26.18 -45.78
N PRO A 603 -33.59 -27.05 -44.96
CA PRO A 603 -33.43 -28.50 -45.12
C PRO A 603 -34.21 -28.96 -46.32
N GLU A 604 -33.53 -29.73 -47.19
CA GLU A 604 -34.16 -30.50 -48.30
C GLU A 604 -35.25 -31.45 -47.78
N ALA A 605 -36.36 -31.40 -48.48
CA ALA A 605 -37.52 -32.24 -48.23
C ALA A 605 -37.25 -33.71 -48.61
N THR A 606 -37.19 -34.60 -47.63
CA THR A 606 -37.40 -36.03 -47.88
C THR A 606 -38.65 -36.51 -47.17
N ASN A 607 -39.62 -36.88 -48.02
CA ASN A 607 -40.87 -37.57 -47.64
C ASN A 607 -40.60 -38.89 -46.91
N ARG A 608 -41.19 -39.09 -45.76
CA ARG A 608 -41.73 -40.37 -45.27
C ARG A 608 -42.57 -40.17 -44.03
N THR A 609 -43.90 -40.35 -44.20
CA THR A 609 -44.89 -40.74 -43.16
C THR A 609 -44.78 -42.27 -42.94
N PRO A 610 -45.37 -42.93 -41.90
CA PRO A 610 -46.58 -42.55 -41.16
C PRO A 610 -46.67 -42.91 -39.64
N LYS A 611 -47.71 -42.30 -39.00
CA LYS A 611 -48.59 -42.83 -37.98
C LYS A 611 -48.06 -43.31 -36.61
N THR A 612 -48.57 -42.77 -35.53
CA THR A 612 -49.72 -43.18 -34.77
C THR A 612 -49.86 -42.41 -33.42
N LYS A 613 -51.13 -41.97 -33.15
CA LYS A 613 -51.94 -41.79 -31.92
C LYS A 613 -51.52 -40.88 -30.80
N VAL A 614 -52.18 -39.81 -30.74
CA VAL A 614 -53.15 -39.18 -29.83
C VAL A 614 -53.31 -39.80 -28.46
N LEU A 615 -53.04 -38.97 -27.42
CA LEU A 615 -53.96 -38.89 -26.28
C LEU A 615 -53.98 -37.45 -25.72
N VAL A 616 -55.19 -36.94 -25.71
CA VAL A 616 -55.69 -35.67 -25.28
C VAL A 616 -55.87 -35.68 -23.77
N THR A 617 -55.47 -34.70 -23.03
CA THR A 617 -56.26 -34.30 -21.84
C THR A 617 -56.17 -32.77 -21.64
N LYS A 618 -57.32 -32.30 -21.28
CA LYS A 618 -57.85 -30.92 -21.35
C LYS A 618 -57.32 -29.92 -20.38
N ARG A 619 -57.30 -28.64 -20.85
CA ARG A 619 -57.42 -27.44 -20.06
C ARG A 619 -58.68 -27.35 -19.24
N PRO A 620 -58.69 -26.38 -18.25
CA PRO A 620 -59.78 -25.42 -18.32
C PRO A 620 -59.31 -23.97 -18.38
N ASN A 621 -60.14 -23.22 -19.11
CA ASN A 621 -60.04 -21.82 -19.43
C ASN A 621 -60.71 -20.93 -18.35
N PRO A 622 -60.50 -19.63 -18.38
CA PRO A 622 -60.90 -18.60 -17.41
C PRO A 622 -62.24 -17.96 -17.81
N THR A 623 -62.93 -17.33 -16.89
CA THR A 623 -64.13 -16.54 -17.11
C THR A 623 -63.90 -15.03 -16.86
N PRO A 624 -64.79 -14.17 -17.40
CA PRO A 624 -64.44 -12.85 -17.90
C PRO A 624 -65.11 -11.65 -17.20
N PHE A 625 -64.57 -10.46 -17.49
CA PHE A 625 -65.08 -9.10 -17.63
C PHE A 625 -66.38 -8.62 -16.95
N PRO A 626 -66.55 -7.28 -16.78
CA PRO A 626 -67.37 -6.54 -17.72
C PRO A 626 -66.73 -5.25 -18.27
N THR A 627 -67.20 -5.04 -19.51
CA THR A 627 -67.10 -3.90 -20.41
C THR A 627 -68.06 -2.80 -20.04
N GLU A 628 -67.67 -1.54 -20.14
CA GLU A 628 -68.62 -0.47 -20.47
C GLU A 628 -68.03 0.51 -21.51
N THR A 629 -68.92 0.81 -22.41
CA THR A 629 -69.06 1.43 -23.69
C THR A 629 -68.63 2.90 -23.78
N GLN A 630 -68.04 3.21 -24.93
CA GLN A 630 -68.22 4.29 -25.89
C GLN A 630 -68.70 5.66 -25.45
N ASP A 631 -68.01 6.72 -25.84
CA ASP A 631 -68.48 7.60 -26.94
C ASP A 631 -67.35 8.47 -27.51
N SER A 632 -67.50 8.63 -28.82
CA SER A 632 -66.73 9.40 -29.76
C SER A 632 -66.84 10.92 -29.56
N HIS A 633 -65.72 11.69 -29.73
CA HIS A 633 -65.76 12.91 -30.59
C HIS A 633 -64.33 13.36 -30.92
N ASN A 634 -64.11 13.49 -32.23
CA ASN A 634 -62.97 14.19 -32.86
C ASN A 634 -63.00 15.66 -32.53
N GLN A 635 -61.82 16.21 -32.16
CA GLN A 635 -61.29 17.45 -32.76
C GLN A 635 -59.86 17.68 -32.28
N PRO A 636 -58.95 18.26 -33.14
CA PRO A 636 -57.55 18.43 -32.82
C PRO A 636 -57.35 19.66 -31.97
N HIS A 637 -56.75 19.50 -30.80
CA HIS A 637 -56.26 20.65 -30.03
C HIS A 637 -54.91 21.12 -30.54
N LEU A 638 -54.87 22.37 -30.95
CA LEU A 638 -53.66 23.17 -31.18
C LEU A 638 -52.75 23.09 -29.95
N VAL A 639 -51.48 22.79 -30.20
CA VAL A 639 -50.41 22.95 -29.26
C VAL A 639 -50.16 24.41 -29.11
N ASP A 640 -50.45 24.94 -27.94
CA ASP A 640 -50.13 26.32 -27.50
C ASP A 640 -48.60 26.48 -27.45
N GLN A 641 -48.05 27.18 -28.44
CA GLN A 641 -46.67 27.63 -28.43
C GLN A 641 -46.56 28.76 -27.43
N ARG A 642 -46.16 28.48 -26.20
CA ARG A 642 -45.74 29.52 -25.27
C ARG A 642 -44.45 30.15 -25.80
N ASP A 643 -44.53 31.44 -26.04
CA ASP A 643 -43.42 32.27 -26.47
C ASP A 643 -42.48 32.55 -25.27
N TYR A 644 -41.38 31.81 -25.18
CA TYR A 644 -40.36 31.95 -24.15
C TYR A 644 -39.38 33.13 -24.38
N SER A 645 -39.64 33.99 -25.36
CA SER A 645 -38.75 35.08 -25.73
C SER A 645 -38.56 36.13 -24.65
N THR A 646 -39.61 36.43 -23.88
CA THR A 646 -39.54 37.34 -22.74
C THR A 646 -38.80 36.81 -21.52
N GLU A 647 -38.96 35.53 -21.19
CA GLU A 647 -38.28 34.90 -20.07
C GLU A 647 -36.77 34.77 -20.36
N LEU A 648 -36.40 34.44 -21.60
CA LEU A 648 -35.00 34.36 -22.03
C LEU A 648 -34.34 35.76 -21.99
N SER A 649 -35.06 36.78 -22.39
CA SER A 649 -34.53 38.15 -22.38
C SER A 649 -34.29 38.71 -20.97
N VAL A 650 -35.17 38.39 -20.01
CA VAL A 650 -35.00 38.73 -18.59
C VAL A 650 -33.79 37.98 -17.98
N THR A 651 -33.64 36.68 -18.31
CA THR A 651 -32.52 35.87 -17.80
C THR A 651 -31.17 36.38 -18.31
N ILE A 652 -31.09 36.77 -19.60
CA ILE A 652 -29.87 37.33 -20.18
C ILE A 652 -29.55 38.70 -19.54
N ALA A 653 -30.55 39.55 -19.30
CA ALA A 653 -30.36 40.85 -18.68
C ALA A 653 -29.87 40.74 -17.22
N VAL A 654 -30.43 39.79 -16.45
CA VAL A 654 -29.97 39.55 -15.08
C VAL A 654 -28.55 38.99 -15.07
N GLY A 655 -28.23 38.05 -15.95
CA GLY A 655 -26.89 37.46 -16.08
C GLY A 655 -25.84 38.49 -16.45
N ALA A 656 -26.14 39.40 -17.43
CA ALA A 656 -25.27 40.47 -17.83
C ALA A 656 -25.04 41.49 -16.70
N SER A 657 -26.08 41.80 -15.93
CA SER A 657 -25.99 42.72 -14.79
C SER A 657 -25.12 42.15 -13.67
N LEU A 658 -25.24 40.87 -13.36
CA LEU A 658 -24.38 40.20 -12.36
C LEU A 658 -22.92 40.11 -12.82
N LEU A 659 -22.68 39.87 -14.11
CA LEU A 659 -21.31 39.87 -14.67
C LEU A 659 -20.69 41.27 -14.56
N PHE A 660 -21.43 42.32 -14.87
CA PHE A 660 -20.96 43.70 -14.77
C PHE A 660 -20.62 44.09 -13.32
N LEU A 661 -21.46 43.69 -12.34
CA LEU A 661 -21.19 43.92 -10.93
C LEU A 661 -19.93 43.19 -10.46
N ASN A 662 -19.71 41.97 -10.93
CA ASN A 662 -18.48 41.20 -10.63
C ASN A 662 -17.22 41.90 -11.20
N ILE A 663 -17.29 42.41 -12.43
CA ILE A 663 -16.19 43.17 -13.05
C ILE A 663 -15.86 44.41 -12.23
N LEU A 664 -16.88 45.17 -11.80
CA LEU A 664 -16.69 46.33 -10.93
C LEU A 664 -16.08 45.99 -9.58
N ALA A 665 -16.49 44.86 -8.97
CA ALA A 665 -15.91 44.38 -7.71
C ALA A 665 -14.41 44.00 -7.88
N PHE A 666 -14.06 43.28 -8.95
CA PHE A 666 -12.67 42.97 -9.28
C PHE A 666 -11.84 44.23 -9.56
N ALA A 667 -12.38 45.22 -10.32
CA ALA A 667 -11.71 46.48 -10.57
C ALA A 667 -11.47 47.28 -9.27
N ALA A 668 -12.43 47.28 -8.36
CA ALA A 668 -12.29 47.93 -7.05
C ALA A 668 -11.23 47.25 -6.17
N LEU A 669 -11.20 45.92 -6.19
CA LEU A 669 -10.18 45.13 -5.45
C LEU A 669 -8.79 45.32 -6.04
N TYR A 670 -8.68 45.42 -7.38
CA TYR A 670 -7.42 45.68 -8.06
C TYR A 670 -6.90 47.10 -7.74
N TYR A 671 -7.77 48.08 -7.78
CA TYR A 671 -7.43 49.47 -7.42
C TYR A 671 -7.00 49.61 -5.97
N LYS A 672 -7.67 48.86 -5.05
CA LYS A 672 -7.29 48.81 -3.63
C LYS A 672 -5.94 48.14 -3.40
N LYS A 673 -5.60 47.10 -4.21
CA LYS A 673 -4.31 46.41 -4.18
C LYS A 673 -3.20 47.34 -4.72
N ASP A 674 -3.46 48.10 -5.79
CA ASP A 674 -2.49 49.00 -6.39
C ASP A 674 -2.22 50.22 -5.50
N LYS A 675 -3.24 50.77 -4.86
CA LYS A 675 -3.10 51.81 -3.87
C LYS A 675 -2.25 51.37 -2.66
N ARG A 676 -2.38 50.14 -2.20
CA ARG A 676 -1.51 49.57 -1.15
C ARG A 676 -0.05 49.44 -1.60
N ARG A 677 0.21 49.15 -2.87
CA ARG A 677 1.55 49.14 -3.43
C ARG A 677 2.19 50.52 -3.49
N HIS A 678 1.45 51.54 -3.86
CA HIS A 678 1.93 52.90 -3.88
C HIS A 678 2.16 53.50 -2.48
N ASP A 679 1.39 53.10 -1.47
CA ASP A 679 1.59 53.55 -0.08
C ASP A 679 2.83 52.86 0.57
N VAL A 680 3.21 51.66 0.15
CA VAL A 680 4.46 51.02 0.56
C VAL A 680 5.69 51.69 -0.04
N HIS A 681 5.62 52.18 -1.29
CA HIS A 681 6.75 52.91 -1.94
C HIS A 681 6.95 54.35 -1.42
N ARG A 682 5.97 54.96 -0.78
CA ARG A 682 6.10 56.30 -0.19
C ARG A 682 6.69 56.32 1.23
N ARG A 683 6.89 55.18 1.86
CA ARG A 683 7.45 55.08 3.24
C ARG A 683 8.95 54.82 3.33
N CYS A 684 9.66 54.86 2.21
CA CYS A 684 11.13 54.78 2.20
C CYS A 684 11.74 56.11 1.84
N SER A 685 11.82 57.03 2.79
CA SER A 685 12.76 58.15 2.84
C SER A 685 13.16 58.38 4.29
N PRO A 686 14.46 58.61 4.58
CA PRO A 686 14.98 58.54 5.92
C PRO A 686 14.84 59.84 6.69
N GLN A 687 14.16 59.82 7.83
CA GLN A 687 14.36 60.82 8.87
C GLN A 687 14.69 60.15 10.22
N ARG A 688 15.82 60.49 10.74
CA ARG A 688 16.31 60.18 12.08
C ARG A 688 15.32 60.64 13.14
N SER A 689 15.02 59.78 14.10
CA SER A 689 15.19 59.97 15.55
C SER A 689 14.52 58.85 16.35
N ALA A 690 15.31 58.24 17.14
CA ALA A 690 15.14 57.65 18.46
C ALA A 690 13.74 57.22 18.90
N ALA A 691 13.70 55.98 19.31
CA ALA A 691 12.97 55.33 20.42
C ALA A 691 12.00 54.22 19.96
N ASN A 692 12.37 53.06 20.33
CA ASN A 692 11.69 51.87 20.84
C ASN A 692 12.03 50.58 20.09
N ASP A 693 13.19 50.09 20.42
CA ASP A 693 13.53 48.67 20.48
C ASP A 693 12.59 48.01 21.51
N LEU A 694 11.77 47.06 21.05
CA LEU A 694 11.20 45.99 21.89
C LEU A 694 10.25 45.16 21.05
N ALA A 695 10.78 44.33 20.14
CA ALA A 695 10.07 43.15 19.56
C ALA A 695 10.94 42.24 18.68
N HIS A 696 12.26 42.34 18.65
CA HIS A 696 13.09 41.50 17.78
C HIS A 696 14.18 40.69 18.50
N THR A 697 14.10 40.56 19.84
CA THR A 697 15.17 39.97 20.65
C THR A 697 14.82 38.61 21.26
N GLN A 698 13.74 37.92 20.84
CA GLN A 698 13.43 36.62 21.40
C GLN A 698 13.85 35.40 20.57
N GLU A 699 14.14 35.55 19.29
CA GLU A 699 14.58 34.39 18.49
C GLU A 699 16.12 34.20 18.47
N GLU A 700 16.90 35.25 18.71
CA GLU A 700 18.37 35.12 18.80
C GLU A 700 18.86 34.69 20.19
N GLU A 701 18.09 34.93 21.25
CA GLU A 701 18.47 34.54 22.62
C GLU A 701 18.32 33.05 22.87
N ILE A 702 17.42 32.35 22.18
CA ILE A 702 17.23 30.89 22.29
C ILE A 702 18.37 30.12 21.62
N MET A 703 18.96 30.64 20.55
CA MET A 703 20.12 30.01 19.89
C MET A 703 21.45 30.27 20.63
N SER A 704 21.53 31.33 21.40
CA SER A 704 22.75 31.62 22.16
C SER A 704 22.82 30.89 23.52
N LEU A 705 21.71 30.47 24.07
CA LEU A 705 21.66 29.70 25.33
C LEU A 705 21.96 28.21 25.13
N GLN A 706 21.71 27.66 23.94
CA GLN A 706 22.08 26.28 23.60
C GLN A 706 23.55 26.07 23.26
N MET A 707 24.31 27.15 22.93
CA MET A 707 25.77 27.08 22.72
C MET A 707 26.62 27.33 23.98
N LYS A 708 26.01 27.72 25.11
CA LYS A 708 26.75 27.99 26.36
C LYS A 708 26.85 26.85 27.34
N GLN A 709 26.19 25.72 27.10
CA GLN A 709 26.25 24.53 27.96
C GLN A 709 27.35 23.51 27.60
N HIS A 710 28.15 23.73 26.53
CA HIS A 710 29.23 22.82 26.14
C HIS A 710 30.65 23.40 26.23
N SER A 711 30.90 24.49 26.99
CA SER A 711 32.26 25.11 27.07
C SER A 711 32.84 25.25 28.45
N ASP A 712 32.42 24.46 29.46
CA ASP A 712 33.06 24.50 30.79
C ASP A 712 33.67 23.15 31.19
N LEU A 713 34.50 22.57 30.32
CA LEU A 713 35.47 21.53 30.70
C LEU A 713 36.60 21.56 29.67
N ASP A 714 37.53 22.44 29.86
CA ASP A 714 38.97 22.29 29.58
C ASP A 714 39.66 23.65 29.75
N ARG A 715 40.11 23.91 30.90
CA ARG A 715 41.18 24.86 31.19
C ARG A 715 42.31 24.06 31.80
N ASP A 716 43.35 23.84 31.01
CA ASP A 716 44.74 24.01 31.40
C ASP A 716 45.70 23.56 30.27
N CYS A 717 46.41 24.49 29.77
CA CYS A 717 47.88 24.47 29.51
C CYS A 717 48.32 25.43 28.39
N ARG A 718 48.83 26.57 28.83
CA ARG A 718 50.05 27.32 28.40
C ARG A 718 50.39 27.44 26.92
N ALA A 719 50.30 28.67 26.40
CA ALA A 719 51.27 29.74 26.28
C ALA A 719 52.44 29.48 25.30
N VAL A 720 52.57 30.42 24.45
CA VAL A 720 53.79 31.07 23.90
C VAL A 720 53.64 31.35 22.40
N GLY A 721 53.56 32.61 22.03
CA GLY A 721 54.50 33.29 21.22
C GLY A 721 54.08 33.84 19.91
N ASP A 722 54.00 35.15 19.84
CA ASP A 722 54.49 36.14 18.87
C ASP A 722 53.92 36.19 17.42
N SER A 723 53.20 37.26 17.23
CA SER A 723 53.56 38.57 16.60
C SER A 723 53.58 38.63 15.04
N LEU A 724 52.86 39.64 14.60
CA LEU A 724 53.22 40.62 13.56
C LEU A 724 52.45 40.65 12.22
N HIS A 725 51.82 41.80 12.05
CA HIS A 725 51.62 42.65 10.87
C HIS A 725 50.44 42.36 9.90
N SER A 726 49.48 43.18 10.04
CA SER A 726 48.93 44.30 9.19
C SER A 726 49.07 44.12 7.67
N HIS A 727 47.96 44.23 6.99
CA HIS A 727 47.71 45.24 5.99
C HIS A 727 46.23 45.26 5.53
N ASP A 728 45.68 46.45 5.55
CA ASP A 728 44.41 46.83 4.93
C ASP A 728 44.35 46.53 3.43
N VAL A 729 43.22 46.03 2.92
CA VAL A 729 42.70 46.40 1.61
C VAL A 729 41.20 46.42 1.63
N VAL A 730 40.66 47.60 1.40
CA VAL A 730 39.29 47.89 1.08
C VAL A 730 38.88 47.24 -0.26
N LEU A 731 37.80 46.53 -0.33
CA LEU A 731 37.08 46.32 -1.58
C LEU A 731 35.57 46.04 -1.36
N ARG A 732 34.88 46.93 -1.86
CA ARG A 732 33.50 47.15 -2.31
C ARG A 732 32.56 45.95 -2.34
N THR A 733 31.43 46.22 -1.70
CA THR A 733 30.10 45.59 -1.83
C THR A 733 29.67 45.43 -3.27
N ALA A 734 29.32 44.18 -3.63
CA ALA A 734 28.35 43.90 -4.70
C ALA A 734 27.31 42.91 -4.12
N CYS A 735 26.06 43.33 -4.14
CA CYS A 735 24.93 42.50 -3.83
C CYS A 735 24.77 41.38 -4.86
N PRO A 736 24.50 40.12 -4.47
CA PRO A 736 24.06 39.10 -5.39
C PRO A 736 22.57 39.27 -5.68
N PRO A 737 22.10 38.80 -6.85
CA PRO A 737 20.70 38.91 -7.24
C PRO A 737 19.82 37.94 -6.49
N ASP A 738 18.59 38.36 -6.27
CA ASP A 738 17.48 37.60 -5.72
C ASP A 738 17.34 36.22 -6.39
N TYR A 739 17.64 35.17 -5.67
CA TYR A 739 17.13 33.84 -5.98
C TYR A 739 15.70 33.74 -5.42
N THR A 740 14.73 33.97 -6.27
CA THR A 740 13.38 33.48 -6.07
C THR A 740 13.42 31.95 -6.01
N LEU A 741 13.30 31.41 -4.82
CA LEU A 741 12.98 30.01 -4.60
C LEU A 741 11.67 29.71 -5.33
N ALA A 742 11.77 29.08 -6.50
CA ALA A 742 10.66 28.40 -7.14
C ALA A 742 10.23 27.30 -6.19
N MET A 743 9.19 27.53 -5.42
CA MET A 743 8.50 26.47 -4.69
C MET A 743 8.04 25.44 -5.73
N ARG A 744 8.57 24.21 -5.66
CA ARG A 744 8.04 23.07 -6.38
C ARG A 744 6.57 22.93 -6.00
N ARG A 745 5.67 23.18 -6.93
CA ARG A 745 4.25 22.91 -6.75
C ARG A 745 4.05 21.40 -6.86
N SER A 746 3.41 20.80 -5.87
CA SER A 746 2.84 19.46 -5.96
C SER A 746 1.84 19.40 -7.12
N PRO A 747 1.66 18.24 -7.78
CA PRO A 747 0.61 18.05 -8.79
C PRO A 747 -0.78 18.43 -8.31
N ASP A 748 -1.01 18.46 -7.00
CA ASP A 748 -2.27 18.80 -6.36
C ASP A 748 -2.52 20.32 -6.20
N ASP A 749 -1.51 21.17 -6.48
CA ASP A 749 -1.58 22.62 -6.32
C ASP A 749 -1.96 23.37 -7.62
N ILE A 750 -2.43 22.68 -8.65
CA ILE A 750 -2.92 23.32 -9.90
C ILE A 750 -4.28 23.97 -9.60
N PRO A 751 -4.45 25.28 -9.80
CA PRO A 751 -5.74 25.94 -9.60
C PRO A 751 -6.76 25.37 -10.59
N LEU A 752 -7.85 24.84 -10.09
CA LEU A 752 -9.04 24.49 -10.84
C LEU A 752 -9.52 25.71 -11.65
N MET A 753 -9.42 25.66 -12.96
CA MET A 753 -10.32 26.43 -13.80
C MET A 753 -11.71 25.84 -13.62
N THR A 754 -12.61 26.62 -13.09
CA THR A 754 -14.03 26.28 -12.94
C THR A 754 -14.62 25.89 -14.29
N PRO A 755 -15.14 24.66 -14.44
CA PRO A 755 -15.96 24.34 -15.60
C PRO A 755 -17.32 25.04 -15.45
N ASN A 756 -17.80 25.63 -16.52
CA ASN A 756 -19.15 26.15 -16.65
C ASN A 756 -20.17 25.09 -16.22
N THR A 757 -21.01 25.47 -15.27
CA THR A 757 -22.15 24.75 -14.76
C THR A 757 -23.05 24.29 -15.91
N ILE A 758 -23.02 23.01 -16.25
CA ILE A 758 -24.11 22.37 -16.99
C ILE A 758 -25.05 21.80 -15.95
N THR A 759 -26.16 22.41 -15.76
CA THR A 759 -27.27 21.96 -14.92
C THR A 759 -27.82 20.66 -15.51
N MET A 760 -27.58 19.56 -14.87
CA MET A 760 -28.31 18.31 -15.15
C MET A 760 -29.53 18.22 -14.25
N ILE A 761 -30.66 18.01 -14.87
CA ILE A 761 -31.97 17.76 -14.26
C ILE A 761 -31.95 16.38 -13.59
N PRO A 762 -32.47 16.21 -12.38
CA PRO A 762 -32.53 14.89 -11.75
C PRO A 762 -33.64 14.06 -12.38
N SER A 763 -33.30 12.97 -13.05
CA SER A 763 -34.23 11.90 -13.35
C SER A 763 -34.07 10.82 -12.27
N THR A 764 -35.07 10.76 -11.45
CA THR A 764 -35.35 9.63 -10.57
C THR A 764 -35.64 8.39 -11.40
N MET A 765 -34.78 7.37 -11.35
CA MET A 765 -35.18 5.96 -11.34
C MET A 765 -33.96 5.12 -10.98
N GLY A 766 -34.17 4.23 -9.98
CA GLY A 766 -33.19 3.32 -9.47
C GLY A 766 -32.79 2.25 -10.49
N GLY A 767 -31.56 1.95 -10.49
CA GLY A 767 -30.92 0.82 -11.12
C GLY A 767 -29.50 0.82 -10.58
N LEU A 768 -29.22 -0.07 -9.66
CA LEU A 768 -27.88 -0.40 -9.22
C LEU A 768 -27.09 -0.85 -10.46
N ALA A 769 -26.22 0.01 -10.95
CA ALA A 769 -25.19 -0.41 -11.87
C ALA A 769 -24.04 -0.96 -11.01
N SER A 770 -23.79 -2.25 -11.11
CA SER A 770 -22.63 -2.90 -10.51
C SER A 770 -21.36 -2.22 -11.05
N LEU A 771 -20.59 -1.65 -10.15
CA LEU A 771 -19.21 -1.23 -10.43
C LEU A 771 -18.43 -2.50 -10.83
N HIS A 772 -17.96 -2.56 -12.06
CA HIS A 772 -17.07 -3.65 -12.46
C HIS A 772 -15.72 -3.51 -11.77
N SER A 773 -15.26 -4.61 -11.21
CA SER A 773 -13.94 -4.76 -10.59
C SER A 773 -12.82 -4.28 -11.52
N PHE A 774 -11.79 -3.64 -10.98
CA PHE A 774 -10.53 -3.35 -11.66
C PHE A 774 -9.89 -4.59 -12.31
N ASN A 775 -10.39 -5.76 -12.01
CA ASN A 775 -9.82 -7.06 -12.31
C ASN A 775 -10.63 -7.87 -13.31
N THR A 776 -11.75 -7.36 -13.85
CA THR A 776 -12.53 -8.08 -14.85
C THR A 776 -11.91 -7.95 -16.24
N PHE A 777 -11.16 -8.97 -16.62
CA PHE A 777 -10.76 -9.20 -18.00
C PHE A 777 -11.80 -10.06 -18.73
N PRO A 778 -12.09 -9.77 -19.98
CA PRO A 778 -12.94 -10.64 -20.77
C PRO A 778 -12.27 -12.01 -20.92
N ASN A 779 -12.94 -13.02 -20.41
CA ASN A 779 -12.61 -14.40 -20.65
C ASN A 779 -12.83 -14.68 -22.15
N ASN A 780 -11.78 -14.93 -22.91
CA ASN A 780 -11.90 -15.52 -24.23
C ASN A 780 -12.47 -16.94 -24.04
N GLY A 781 -13.78 -17.02 -24.09
CA GLY A 781 -14.53 -18.24 -23.88
C GLY A 781 -14.28 -19.26 -24.95
N GLN A 782 -13.93 -20.44 -24.53
CA GLN A 782 -14.37 -21.63 -25.24
C GLN A 782 -15.56 -22.22 -24.47
N ASN A 783 -16.70 -22.22 -25.14
CA ASN A 783 -17.94 -22.84 -24.69
C ASN A 783 -17.70 -24.29 -24.23
N ASN A 784 -18.07 -24.59 -23.01
CA ASN A 784 -18.55 -25.92 -22.66
C ASN A 784 -19.70 -25.74 -21.65
N THR A 785 -20.89 -26.04 -22.16
CA THR A 785 -22.15 -26.13 -21.43
C THR A 785 -22.08 -27.20 -20.36
N LEU A 786 -22.40 -26.85 -19.13
CA LEU A 786 -22.81 -27.78 -18.07
C LEU A 786 -24.15 -27.36 -17.43
N PRO A 787 -24.95 -28.32 -16.96
CA PRO A 787 -26.36 -28.08 -16.70
C PRO A 787 -26.63 -27.55 -15.28
N HIS A 788 -27.72 -26.82 -15.20
CA HIS A 788 -28.32 -26.24 -13.98
C HIS A 788 -28.50 -27.23 -12.83
N ALA A 789 -28.08 -26.82 -11.64
CA ALA A 789 -28.58 -27.36 -10.38
C ALA A 789 -29.20 -26.21 -9.55
N HIS A 790 -30.41 -26.42 -9.08
CA HIS A 790 -31.20 -25.48 -8.29
C HIS A 790 -30.69 -25.35 -6.85
N PRO A 791 -30.82 -24.18 -6.20
CA PRO A 791 -30.47 -24.00 -4.80
C PRO A 791 -31.63 -24.46 -3.90
N HIS A 792 -31.29 -25.23 -2.86
CA HIS A 792 -32.17 -25.51 -1.74
C HIS A 792 -32.01 -24.46 -0.65
N SER A 793 -33.13 -23.82 -0.32
CA SER A 793 -33.30 -22.98 0.87
C SER A 793 -33.22 -23.80 2.15
N HIS A 794 -32.45 -23.40 3.12
CA HIS A 794 -32.61 -23.80 4.51
C HIS A 794 -32.71 -22.59 5.46
N SER A 795 -33.87 -22.54 6.08
CA SER A 795 -34.26 -21.74 7.22
C SER A 795 -33.39 -22.04 8.44
N THR A 796 -32.86 -21.02 9.11
CA THR A 796 -32.25 -21.15 10.44
C THR A 796 -33.13 -20.55 11.51
N THR A 797 -33.45 -21.39 12.50
CA THR A 797 -34.06 -21.01 13.77
C THR A 797 -32.96 -20.78 14.81
N ARG A 798 -33.16 -19.76 15.61
CA ARG A 798 -32.38 -19.38 16.78
C ARG A 798 -32.25 -20.49 17.84
N VAL A 799 -31.11 -20.59 18.46
CA VAL A 799 -30.94 -20.48 19.93
C VAL A 799 -29.55 -19.84 20.15
#